data_3913f71474d0fbd90117af3c8de82d05
#
_entry.id   3913f71474d0fbd90117af3c8de82d05
#
_cell.length_a   1.000
_cell.length_b   1.000
_cell.length_c   1.000
_cell.angle_alpha   90.00
_cell.angle_beta   90.00
_cell.angle_gamma   90.00
#
_symmetry.space_group_name_H-M   'P 1'
#
loop_
_entity.id
_entity.type
_entity.pdbx_description
1 polymer ?
#
loop_
_entity_poly.entity_id
_entity_poly.type
_entity_poly.pdbx_seq_one_letter_code
_entity_poly.pdbx_strand_id
1 'polypeptide(L)'
;MHSSTKKAAEPKRLTKNGKVYGDLLSAEEKKKLVLQKKKDKKAKKVRQSAQQTIPYVEMCRDGICKVNSRLYTKTIRFNDINYQLAQNEDKTAIFENWCDFLNYFDSSIFVQFSFINQRTSINEFKKQINIPEQDDEFNDIRSEYSEMLQNQLTKGNNGLIKRKYITFGIEADSLRMAKAKLDRIETDILNNFKTLGVKTEPLSGYERLKVLHDVFNMDPNEPFRFSFDMVARTGLSSKDFIAPTSFDFREGKCFKMGKAIGAVSFLQILAPELNDRMLADFLDMDSNITVNLHIRTIDQAKAIKSIKMKITDLDKMKIEEQKKAVRSGYDMEIIPSDLATYGGEAKRLLQDLQTRNERMFLVTILIMNTAASRQKLENAIFQTASIAQKYNCALKRLDFQQEEGLMSSLPIGLNQIEIERGLTTSSTAVFVPFTTQELFQSGEALYYGLNALSNNMIMVDRKQLKNPNGLILGTPGSGKSFSAKREMTNAFLITEDDIIVCDPEAEYYPLVQKLGGQVIRISPVSTDYINPLDINVNYSEEENPLTLKSDFILSMCELIVGGKDGLQPVEKTIIDRSVRKVYQDYLADPVPEKMPILEDLYNILRSQSEPEAQRIATALEIYVHGSLNVFNHRTNVDVNNRFVCYDIKQLGKQLKKLGMLIVQDQVWNRVTINRAQHKATRYYMDEFHLLLKEEQTAAYSVEIWKRFRKWGGIPTGITQNVKDLLASREIENIFENSDFVYLLNQASGDRQILSKALNISPSQQNYITNSNAGEGLIFYGSTIVPFKDDFPKDTMLYRYMTTKPEETLQN
;
A
#
# COMPACT_ATOMS: atom_id res chain seq x y z
N MET A 1 34.08 47.20 -42.90
CA MET A 1 33.00 46.36 -43.35
C MET A 1 32.47 45.62 -42.16
N HIS A 2 31.41 46.15 -41.51
CA HIS A 2 30.74 45.54 -40.37
C HIS A 2 29.51 44.84 -40.92
N SER A 3 29.47 43.51 -40.85
CA SER A 3 28.26 42.75 -41.09
C SER A 3 27.51 42.56 -39.75
N SER A 4 26.49 43.29 -39.52
CA SER A 4 25.56 43.11 -38.38
C SER A 4 24.67 41.93 -38.70
N THR A 5 24.93 40.79 -38.08
CA THR A 5 24.01 39.67 -38.08
C THR A 5 22.82 40.05 -37.13
N LYS A 6 21.70 40.41 -37.69
CA LYS A 6 20.43 40.49 -36.96
C LYS A 6 20.07 39.10 -36.45
N LYS A 7 20.10 38.91 -35.10
CA LYS A 7 19.48 37.78 -34.45
C LYS A 7 17.99 37.74 -34.80
N ALA A 8 17.56 36.72 -35.51
CA ALA A 8 16.13 36.49 -35.74
C ALA A 8 15.46 36.26 -34.38
N ALA A 9 14.43 37.05 -34.08
CA ALA A 9 13.63 36.90 -32.86
C ALA A 9 12.84 35.59 -32.98
N GLU A 10 12.88 34.77 -31.93
CA GLU A 10 12.11 33.52 -31.82
C GLU A 10 10.60 33.80 -31.95
N PRO A 11 9.85 32.95 -32.67
CA PRO A 11 8.42 33.14 -32.86
C PRO A 11 7.66 32.86 -31.55
N LYS A 12 6.95 33.83 -31.03
CA LYS A 12 6.07 33.69 -29.88
C LYS A 12 4.91 32.73 -30.22
N ARG A 13 4.67 31.76 -29.33
CA ARG A 13 3.58 30.77 -29.45
C ARG A 13 2.21 31.48 -29.37
N LEU A 14 1.31 31.13 -30.31
CA LEU A 14 -0.09 31.60 -30.30
C LEU A 14 -1.00 30.56 -29.66
N THR A 15 -1.81 30.94 -28.71
CA THR A 15 -2.89 30.09 -28.18
C THR A 15 -4.17 30.24 -29.02
N LYS A 16 -5.02 29.24 -29.01
CA LYS A 16 -6.23 29.19 -29.85
C LYS A 16 -7.25 30.30 -29.51
N ASN A 17 -7.16 30.88 -28.30
CA ASN A 17 -7.98 32.01 -27.87
C ASN A 17 -7.22 33.34 -27.84
N GLY A 18 -6.11 33.44 -28.53
CA GLY A 18 -5.38 34.60 -29.02
C GLY A 18 -5.26 35.91 -28.18
N LYS A 19 -5.67 35.94 -26.92
CA LYS A 19 -5.78 37.23 -26.22
C LYS A 19 -5.12 37.35 -24.85
N VAL A 20 -4.45 36.30 -24.36
CA VAL A 20 -3.93 36.42 -22.98
C VAL A 20 -2.41 36.59 -22.90
N TYR A 21 -1.62 36.09 -23.85
CA TYR A 21 -0.17 36.25 -23.80
C TYR A 21 0.46 36.28 -25.19
N GLY A 22 0.47 37.48 -25.83
CA GLY A 22 1.33 37.59 -26.98
C GLY A 22 0.81 38.21 -28.23
N ASP A 23 -0.10 39.13 -28.13
CA ASP A 23 -0.46 40.00 -29.27
C ASP A 23 0.60 41.07 -29.55
N LEU A 24 1.81 40.62 -29.84
CA LEU A 24 2.90 41.48 -30.30
C LEU A 24 3.54 40.94 -31.60
N LEU A 25 2.85 40.03 -32.30
CA LEU A 25 3.25 39.66 -33.65
C LEU A 25 2.56 40.58 -34.65
N SER A 26 3.34 41.23 -35.50
CA SER A 26 2.84 42.00 -36.63
C SER A 26 2.03 41.11 -37.60
N ALA A 27 1.15 41.69 -38.42
CA ALA A 27 0.35 40.97 -39.40
C ALA A 27 1.23 40.19 -40.40
N GLU A 28 2.45 40.66 -40.67
CA GLU A 28 3.43 39.95 -41.52
C GLU A 28 4.05 38.72 -40.83
N GLU A 29 4.34 38.82 -39.52
CA GLU A 29 4.85 37.68 -38.75
C GLU A 29 3.79 36.59 -38.59
N LYS A 30 2.51 36.98 -38.37
CA LYS A 30 1.38 36.04 -38.38
C LYS A 30 1.23 35.35 -39.72
N LYS A 31 1.40 36.05 -40.85
CA LYS A 31 1.40 35.46 -42.20
C LYS A 31 2.58 34.52 -42.41
N LYS A 32 3.79 34.90 -41.99
CA LYS A 32 4.99 34.04 -42.05
C LYS A 32 4.82 32.76 -41.24
N LEU A 33 4.27 32.84 -40.06
CA LEU A 33 4.00 31.69 -39.19
C LEU A 33 2.98 30.73 -39.78
N VAL A 34 1.89 31.27 -40.39
CA VAL A 34 0.88 30.48 -41.10
C VAL A 34 1.46 29.81 -42.38
N LEU A 35 2.33 30.51 -43.08
CA LEU A 35 3.03 29.96 -44.23
C LEU A 35 4.04 28.89 -43.86
N GLN A 36 4.75 29.06 -42.75
CA GLN A 36 5.68 28.07 -42.17
C GLN A 36 4.92 26.84 -41.69
N LYS A 37 3.83 27.01 -40.94
CA LYS A 37 2.92 25.91 -40.55
C LYS A 37 2.32 25.17 -41.75
N LYS A 38 2.02 25.86 -42.88
CA LYS A 38 1.56 25.24 -44.12
C LYS A 38 2.68 24.48 -44.84
N LYS A 39 3.93 24.98 -44.81
CA LYS A 39 5.10 24.28 -45.34
C LYS A 39 5.44 23.04 -44.53
N ASP A 40 5.38 23.15 -43.17
CA ASP A 40 5.62 22.02 -42.27
C ASP A 40 4.51 20.95 -42.43
N LYS A 41 3.24 21.34 -42.62
CA LYS A 41 2.15 20.43 -42.94
C LYS A 41 2.30 19.77 -44.32
N LYS A 42 2.88 20.45 -45.34
CA LYS A 42 3.21 19.85 -46.64
C LYS A 42 4.40 18.88 -46.57
N ALA A 43 5.41 19.17 -45.74
CA ALA A 43 6.53 18.27 -45.46
C ALA A 43 6.08 16.99 -44.74
N LYS A 44 5.05 17.06 -43.88
CA LYS A 44 4.43 15.89 -43.18
C LYS A 44 3.67 14.92 -44.10
N LYS A 45 3.54 15.16 -45.39
CA LYS A 45 2.87 14.24 -46.35
C LYS A 45 3.75 13.07 -46.85
N VAL A 46 5.00 12.97 -46.41
CA VAL A 46 5.82 11.77 -46.59
C VAL A 46 5.34 10.69 -45.63
N ARG A 47 5.04 9.49 -46.15
CA ARG A 47 4.68 8.34 -45.29
C ARG A 47 5.82 8.06 -44.33
N GLN A 48 5.62 8.35 -43.04
CA GLN A 48 6.58 8.05 -41.98
C GLN A 48 6.36 6.61 -41.53
N SER A 49 7.45 5.92 -41.19
CA SER A 49 7.35 4.63 -40.51
C SER A 49 6.86 4.84 -39.08
N ALA A 50 6.37 3.78 -38.42
CA ALA A 50 5.93 3.84 -37.03
C ALA A 50 7.05 4.37 -36.11
N GLN A 51 8.29 3.96 -36.36
CA GLN A 51 9.46 4.41 -35.60
C GLN A 51 9.73 5.92 -35.79
N GLN A 52 9.55 6.44 -36.97
CA GLN A 52 9.76 7.87 -37.27
C GLN A 52 8.68 8.76 -36.64
N THR A 53 7.51 8.20 -36.37
CA THR A 53 6.40 8.92 -35.71
C THR A 53 6.67 9.12 -34.21
N ILE A 54 7.42 8.23 -33.57
CA ILE A 54 7.74 8.32 -32.11
C ILE A 54 8.66 9.51 -31.86
N PRO A 55 8.28 10.48 -30.97
CA PRO A 55 8.89 11.81 -30.96
C PRO A 55 10.05 11.94 -29.97
N TYR A 56 11.04 11.05 -29.99
CA TYR A 56 12.32 11.26 -29.31
C TYR A 56 13.48 10.92 -30.24
N VAL A 57 14.66 11.45 -29.96
CA VAL A 57 15.86 11.24 -30.76
C VAL A 57 16.63 10.01 -30.26
N GLU A 58 16.89 9.97 -28.98
CA GLU A 58 17.73 8.96 -28.35
C GLU A 58 17.34 8.68 -26.91
N MET A 59 17.44 7.43 -26.47
CA MET A 59 17.30 7.00 -25.08
C MET A 59 18.64 6.48 -24.58
N CYS A 60 19.20 7.12 -23.55
CA CYS A 60 20.46 6.72 -22.92
C CYS A 60 20.26 5.62 -21.88
N ARG A 61 21.31 4.84 -21.56
CA ARG A 61 21.26 3.76 -20.55
C ARG A 61 20.89 4.27 -19.14
N ASP A 62 21.32 5.47 -18.78
CA ASP A 62 21.08 6.13 -17.49
C ASP A 62 19.68 6.80 -17.37
N GLY A 63 18.81 6.52 -18.30
CA GLY A 63 17.44 7.04 -18.28
C GLY A 63 17.26 8.43 -18.86
N ILE A 64 18.32 9.10 -19.34
CA ILE A 64 18.17 10.39 -20.02
C ILE A 64 17.63 10.15 -21.42
N CYS A 65 16.52 10.81 -21.74
CA CYS A 65 15.91 10.82 -23.06
C CYS A 65 16.17 12.17 -23.76
N LYS A 66 16.81 12.14 -24.91
CA LYS A 66 16.91 13.28 -25.81
C LYS A 66 15.66 13.33 -26.66
N VAL A 67 14.74 14.25 -26.34
CA VAL A 67 13.44 14.35 -27.01
C VAL A 67 13.55 15.07 -28.34
N ASN A 68 14.27 16.19 -28.35
CA ASN A 68 14.56 16.95 -29.58
C ASN A 68 15.99 17.52 -29.55
N SER A 69 16.32 18.48 -30.38
CA SER A 69 17.67 19.07 -30.46
C SER A 69 18.16 19.69 -29.13
N ARG A 70 17.25 20.14 -28.25
CA ARG A 70 17.57 20.85 -27.02
C ARG A 70 16.94 20.27 -25.76
N LEU A 71 15.80 19.56 -25.85
CA LEU A 71 15.05 19.04 -24.70
C LEU A 71 15.59 17.67 -24.28
N TYR A 72 16.02 17.58 -23.03
CA TYR A 72 16.43 16.35 -22.36
C TYR A 72 15.54 16.09 -21.14
N THR A 73 15.12 14.84 -20.93
CA THR A 73 14.21 14.47 -19.86
C THR A 73 14.64 13.23 -19.09
N LYS A 74 14.28 13.15 -17.83
CA LYS A 74 14.32 11.94 -16.98
C LYS A 74 12.95 11.62 -16.44
N THR A 75 12.75 10.39 -15.99
CA THR A 75 11.46 9.92 -15.44
C THR A 75 11.70 9.17 -14.15
N ILE A 76 10.88 9.46 -13.14
CA ILE A 76 10.84 8.77 -11.85
C ILE A 76 9.49 8.10 -11.72
N ARG A 77 9.45 6.83 -11.32
CA ARG A 77 8.26 6.14 -10.86
C ARG A 77 8.04 6.47 -9.38
N PHE A 78 6.82 6.72 -8.98
CA PHE A 78 6.47 6.95 -7.58
C PHE A 78 5.24 6.14 -7.18
N ASN A 79 5.20 5.75 -5.90
CA ASN A 79 4.14 4.94 -5.34
C ASN A 79 3.05 5.82 -4.72
N ASP A 80 1.97 5.17 -4.33
CA ASP A 80 0.85 5.82 -3.64
C ASP A 80 1.12 5.95 -2.13
N ILE A 81 0.46 6.94 -1.53
CA ILE A 81 0.31 7.06 -0.08
C ILE A 81 -1.19 7.15 0.25
N ASN A 82 -1.54 6.86 1.49
CA ASN A 82 -2.92 6.90 1.92
C ASN A 82 -3.39 8.34 2.13
N TYR A 83 -3.83 9.00 1.05
CA TYR A 83 -4.37 10.36 1.10
C TYR A 83 -5.88 10.37 1.37
N GLN A 84 -6.65 9.54 0.63
CA GLN A 84 -8.12 9.60 0.69
C GLN A 84 -8.70 9.24 2.06
N LEU A 85 -8.07 8.30 2.75
CA LEU A 85 -8.51 7.82 4.06
C LEU A 85 -7.70 8.43 5.23
N ALA A 86 -6.76 9.34 4.97
CA ALA A 86 -5.98 10.00 6.01
C ALA A 86 -6.86 10.90 6.90
N GLN A 87 -6.38 11.26 8.07
CA GLN A 87 -7.00 12.27 8.92
C GLN A 87 -6.99 13.65 8.25
N ASN A 88 -7.89 14.53 8.65
CA ASN A 88 -7.98 15.86 8.02
C ASN A 88 -6.69 16.67 8.19
N GLU A 89 -6.04 16.56 9.34
CA GLU A 89 -4.76 17.22 9.64
C GLU A 89 -3.65 16.67 8.73
N ASP A 90 -3.57 15.34 8.57
CA ASP A 90 -2.62 14.69 7.67
C ASP A 90 -2.89 15.04 6.20
N LYS A 91 -4.17 15.09 5.79
CA LYS A 91 -4.56 15.52 4.44
C LYS A 91 -4.09 16.94 4.15
N THR A 92 -4.30 17.83 5.11
CA THR A 92 -3.86 19.23 4.99
C THR A 92 -2.34 19.30 4.88
N ALA A 93 -1.61 18.60 5.75
CA ALA A 93 -0.16 18.57 5.71
C ALA A 93 0.38 17.98 4.38
N ILE A 94 -0.21 16.89 3.88
CA ILE A 94 0.15 16.29 2.58
C ILE A 94 -0.13 17.29 1.45
N PHE A 95 -1.28 17.98 1.49
CA PHE A 95 -1.66 18.96 0.47
C PHE A 95 -0.73 20.18 0.47
N GLU A 96 -0.37 20.71 1.62
CA GLU A 96 0.58 21.81 1.77
C GLU A 96 1.97 21.43 1.26
N ASN A 97 2.49 20.28 1.66
CA ASN A 97 3.77 19.74 1.15
C ASN A 97 3.72 19.50 -0.36
N TRP A 98 2.57 19.11 -0.91
CA TRP A 98 2.37 18.94 -2.34
C TRP A 98 2.36 20.31 -3.07
N CYS A 99 1.78 21.33 -2.49
CA CYS A 99 1.86 22.71 -2.99
C CYS A 99 3.32 23.21 -3.03
N ASP A 100 4.07 22.98 -1.96
CA ASP A 100 5.49 23.35 -1.88
C ASP A 100 6.34 22.59 -2.90
N PHE A 101 6.04 21.30 -3.12
CA PHE A 101 6.69 20.53 -4.16
C PHE A 101 6.42 21.08 -5.57
N LEU A 102 5.20 21.48 -5.89
CA LEU A 102 4.88 22.13 -7.17
C LEU A 102 5.63 23.48 -7.30
N ASN A 103 5.75 24.22 -6.22
CA ASN A 103 6.49 25.47 -6.18
C ASN A 103 8.01 25.32 -6.34
N TYR A 104 8.56 24.11 -6.21
CA TYR A 104 9.97 23.84 -6.51
C TYR A 104 10.30 24.09 -7.99
N PHE A 105 9.37 23.81 -8.91
CA PHE A 105 9.61 23.89 -10.35
C PHE A 105 9.57 25.34 -10.84
N ASP A 106 10.68 25.80 -11.41
CA ASP A 106 10.76 27.09 -12.06
C ASP A 106 10.39 27.04 -13.56
N SER A 107 10.42 28.17 -14.24
CA SER A 107 10.05 28.28 -15.65
C SER A 107 11.02 27.60 -16.62
N SER A 108 12.16 27.10 -16.16
CA SER A 108 13.16 26.40 -16.99
C SER A 108 12.95 24.87 -17.00
N ILE A 109 12.12 24.36 -16.06
CA ILE A 109 11.86 22.94 -15.88
C ILE A 109 10.49 22.60 -16.47
N PHE A 110 10.47 21.63 -17.38
CA PHE A 110 9.23 21.04 -17.92
C PHE A 110 8.83 19.85 -17.03
N VAL A 111 7.58 19.78 -16.63
CA VAL A 111 7.07 18.72 -15.79
C VAL A 111 5.86 18.07 -16.43
N GLN A 112 5.83 16.74 -16.42
CA GLN A 112 4.69 15.92 -16.84
C GLN A 112 4.45 14.87 -15.76
N PHE A 113 3.23 14.83 -15.21
CA PHE A 113 2.75 13.68 -14.45
C PHE A 113 1.97 12.78 -15.39
N SER A 114 2.28 11.50 -15.38
CA SER A 114 1.61 10.47 -16.19
C SER A 114 1.07 9.38 -15.27
N PHE A 115 -0.24 9.18 -15.32
CA PHE A 115 -0.96 8.15 -14.61
C PHE A 115 -1.47 7.14 -15.63
N ILE A 116 -0.93 5.93 -15.58
CA ILE A 116 -1.23 4.88 -16.55
C ILE A 116 -1.95 3.77 -15.82
N ASN A 117 -3.24 3.57 -16.14
CA ASN A 117 -4.02 2.44 -15.71
C ASN A 117 -4.11 1.46 -16.88
N GLN A 118 -3.41 0.35 -16.79
CA GLN A 118 -3.26 -0.60 -17.89
C GLN A 118 -3.38 -2.03 -17.40
N ARG A 119 -4.03 -2.88 -18.19
CA ARG A 119 -4.10 -4.31 -17.92
C ARG A 119 -2.73 -4.95 -18.03
N THR A 120 -2.36 -5.68 -17.00
CA THR A 120 -1.17 -6.54 -17.01
C THR A 120 -1.53 -7.94 -17.51
N SER A 121 -0.55 -8.70 -17.96
CA SER A 121 -0.72 -10.10 -18.31
C SER A 121 -1.34 -10.87 -17.15
N ILE A 122 -2.59 -11.28 -17.33
CA ILE A 122 -3.26 -12.17 -16.38
C ILE A 122 -2.43 -13.44 -16.18
N ASN A 123 -1.70 -13.88 -17.21
CA ASN A 123 -0.84 -15.06 -17.12
C ASN A 123 0.40 -14.84 -16.27
N GLU A 124 0.99 -13.64 -16.25
CA GLU A 124 2.09 -13.32 -15.33
C GLU A 124 1.59 -13.22 -13.89
N PHE A 125 0.44 -12.58 -13.66
CA PHE A 125 -0.22 -12.57 -12.36
C PHE A 125 -0.60 -13.98 -11.89
N LYS A 126 -1.21 -14.79 -12.76
CA LYS A 126 -1.53 -16.18 -12.45
C LYS A 126 -0.32 -17.00 -12.04
N LYS A 127 0.83 -16.78 -12.68
CA LYS A 127 2.09 -17.42 -12.29
C LYS A 127 2.59 -16.97 -10.92
N GLN A 128 2.39 -15.71 -10.55
CA GLN A 128 2.82 -15.17 -9.26
C GLN A 128 1.94 -15.63 -8.10
N ILE A 129 0.64 -15.85 -8.33
CA ILE A 129 -0.33 -16.28 -7.32
C ILE A 129 -0.55 -17.79 -7.31
N ASN A 130 -0.09 -18.52 -8.33
CA ASN A 130 -0.22 -19.97 -8.38
C ASN A 130 0.72 -20.60 -7.37
N ILE A 131 0.18 -21.44 -6.49
CA ILE A 131 0.97 -22.20 -5.54
C ILE A 131 1.53 -23.44 -6.27
N PRO A 132 2.86 -23.58 -6.37
CA PRO A 132 3.44 -24.72 -7.08
C PRO A 132 3.15 -26.05 -6.37
N GLU A 133 3.01 -27.10 -7.14
CA GLU A 133 2.92 -28.46 -6.61
C GLU A 133 4.19 -28.83 -5.86
N GLN A 134 4.04 -29.58 -4.78
CA GLN A 134 5.14 -30.10 -3.96
C GLN A 134 5.03 -31.64 -3.88
N ASP A 135 6.09 -32.28 -3.43
CA ASP A 135 6.11 -33.75 -3.27
C ASP A 135 5.49 -34.16 -1.92
N ASP A 136 4.18 -33.83 -1.77
CA ASP A 136 3.37 -34.16 -0.61
C ASP A 136 1.91 -34.47 -1.01
N GLU A 137 1.06 -34.81 -0.05
CA GLU A 137 -0.36 -35.17 -0.27
C GLU A 137 -1.32 -33.97 -0.38
N PHE A 138 -0.82 -32.71 -0.37
CA PHE A 138 -1.66 -31.49 -0.30
C PHE A 138 -1.83 -30.77 -1.63
N ASN A 139 -1.47 -31.40 -2.76
CA ASN A 139 -1.56 -30.76 -4.06
C ASN A 139 -2.99 -30.47 -4.51
N ASP A 140 -3.96 -31.29 -4.09
CA ASP A 140 -5.38 -31.00 -4.32
C ASP A 140 -5.82 -29.70 -3.64
N ILE A 141 -5.35 -29.48 -2.41
CA ILE A 141 -5.63 -28.26 -1.64
C ILE A 141 -4.93 -27.04 -2.28
N ARG A 142 -3.68 -27.19 -2.75
CA ARG A 142 -2.96 -26.14 -3.49
C ARG A 142 -3.68 -25.76 -4.77
N SER A 143 -4.19 -26.75 -5.49
CA SER A 143 -4.97 -26.52 -6.72
C SER A 143 -6.27 -25.77 -6.44
N GLU A 144 -7.06 -26.20 -5.44
CA GLU A 144 -8.30 -25.52 -5.03
C GLU A 144 -8.02 -24.08 -4.58
N TYR A 145 -6.96 -23.87 -3.78
CA TYR A 145 -6.58 -22.55 -3.31
C TYR A 145 -6.09 -21.65 -4.45
N SER A 146 -5.30 -22.17 -5.37
CA SER A 146 -4.83 -21.46 -6.57
C SER A 146 -5.98 -21.08 -7.48
N GLU A 147 -6.96 -21.97 -7.67
CA GLU A 147 -8.18 -21.67 -8.43
C GLU A 147 -9.01 -20.57 -7.77
N MET A 148 -9.16 -20.61 -6.44
CA MET A 148 -9.81 -19.56 -5.66
C MET A 148 -9.12 -18.22 -5.87
N LEU A 149 -7.79 -18.16 -5.75
CA LEU A 149 -7.01 -16.92 -5.98
C LEU A 149 -7.19 -16.39 -7.41
N GLN A 150 -7.18 -17.29 -8.42
CA GLN A 150 -7.43 -16.90 -9.82
C GLN A 150 -8.84 -16.36 -10.03
N ASN A 151 -9.84 -16.93 -9.34
CA ASN A 151 -11.22 -16.48 -9.38
C ASN A 151 -11.37 -15.11 -8.69
N GLN A 152 -10.69 -14.87 -7.56
CA GLN A 152 -10.66 -13.56 -6.91
C GLN A 152 -9.98 -12.50 -7.79
N LEU A 153 -8.90 -12.86 -8.49
CA LEU A 153 -8.24 -11.96 -9.45
C LEU A 153 -9.20 -11.53 -10.57
N THR A 154 -10.04 -12.45 -11.05
CA THR A 154 -11.02 -12.14 -12.11
C THR A 154 -12.21 -11.32 -11.62
N LYS A 155 -12.59 -11.44 -10.35
CA LYS A 155 -13.64 -10.61 -9.70
C LYS A 155 -13.14 -9.21 -9.38
N GLY A 156 -11.83 -9.02 -9.18
CA GLY A 156 -11.21 -7.73 -8.95
C GLY A 156 -11.16 -6.85 -10.21
N ASN A 157 -10.34 -5.82 -10.21
CA ASN A 157 -10.17 -4.89 -11.33
C ASN A 157 -9.48 -5.51 -12.56
N ASN A 158 -9.73 -6.78 -12.87
CA ASN A 158 -9.27 -7.48 -14.08
C ASN A 158 -7.75 -7.37 -14.35
N GLY A 159 -6.93 -7.27 -13.30
CA GLY A 159 -5.48 -7.15 -13.42
C GLY A 159 -5.01 -5.76 -13.90
N LEU A 160 -5.79 -4.71 -13.69
CA LEU A 160 -5.37 -3.34 -13.94
C LEU A 160 -4.34 -2.89 -12.92
N ILE A 161 -3.18 -2.46 -13.39
CA ILE A 161 -2.14 -1.86 -12.55
C ILE A 161 -2.12 -0.35 -12.80
N LYS A 162 -2.16 0.39 -11.70
CA LYS A 162 -2.00 1.84 -11.68
C LYS A 162 -0.51 2.17 -11.53
N ARG A 163 0.07 2.78 -12.55
CA ARG A 163 1.48 3.22 -12.55
C ARG A 163 1.53 4.74 -12.62
N LYS A 164 2.39 5.34 -11.81
CA LYS A 164 2.52 6.79 -11.66
C LYS A 164 3.94 7.22 -11.95
N TYR A 165 4.08 8.20 -12.84
CA TYR A 165 5.37 8.70 -13.27
C TYR A 165 5.40 10.22 -13.22
N ILE A 166 6.54 10.77 -12.81
CA ILE A 166 6.90 12.15 -13.04
C ILE A 166 8.04 12.19 -14.05
N THR A 167 7.83 12.86 -15.16
CA THR A 167 8.86 13.15 -16.16
C THR A 167 9.19 14.63 -16.09
N PHE A 168 10.46 14.94 -15.88
CA PHE A 168 10.97 16.31 -15.85
C PHE A 168 12.04 16.51 -16.90
N GLY A 169 12.16 17.73 -17.39
CA GLY A 169 13.05 18.03 -18.51
C GLY A 169 13.53 19.46 -18.50
N ILE A 170 14.65 19.67 -19.15
CA ILE A 170 15.29 20.98 -19.34
C ILE A 170 15.79 21.15 -20.75
N GLU A 171 15.91 22.38 -21.20
CA GLU A 171 16.63 22.70 -22.42
C GLU A 171 18.14 22.86 -22.14
N ALA A 172 18.94 22.18 -22.95
CA ALA A 172 20.41 22.28 -22.90
C ALA A 172 21.01 22.11 -24.30
N ASP A 173 22.21 22.67 -24.51
CA ASP A 173 22.90 22.62 -25.78
C ASP A 173 23.68 21.29 -25.96
N SER A 174 23.96 20.57 -24.88
CA SER A 174 24.64 19.27 -24.92
C SER A 174 24.14 18.30 -23.85
N LEU A 175 24.30 16.99 -24.11
CA LEU A 175 23.97 15.93 -23.16
C LEU A 175 24.75 16.08 -21.83
N ARG A 176 26.02 16.48 -21.89
CA ARG A 176 26.85 16.66 -20.69
C ARG A 176 26.31 17.74 -19.76
N MET A 177 25.86 18.86 -20.33
CA MET A 177 25.26 19.96 -19.56
C MET A 177 23.88 19.55 -19.02
N ALA A 178 23.09 18.83 -19.84
CA ALA A 178 21.80 18.33 -19.43
C ALA A 178 21.91 17.36 -18.24
N LYS A 179 22.86 16.42 -18.31
CA LYS A 179 23.04 15.38 -17.27
C LYS A 179 23.27 15.99 -15.90
N ALA A 180 24.21 16.89 -15.74
CA ALA A 180 24.54 17.48 -14.44
C ALA A 180 23.35 18.23 -13.80
N LYS A 181 22.53 18.92 -14.64
CA LYS A 181 21.34 19.61 -14.16
C LYS A 181 20.21 18.63 -13.84
N LEU A 182 19.98 17.63 -14.69
CA LEU A 182 18.93 16.62 -14.48
C LEU A 182 19.20 15.77 -13.24
N ASP A 183 20.47 15.38 -12.99
CA ASP A 183 20.84 14.62 -11.80
C ASP A 183 20.58 15.41 -10.50
N ARG A 184 20.82 16.73 -10.52
CA ARG A 184 20.49 17.59 -9.39
C ARG A 184 18.96 17.68 -9.17
N ILE A 185 18.20 17.95 -10.23
CA ILE A 185 16.73 18.04 -10.16
C ILE A 185 16.16 16.69 -9.70
N GLU A 186 16.70 15.57 -10.17
CA GLU A 186 16.30 14.23 -9.72
C GLU A 186 16.46 14.10 -8.21
N THR A 187 17.63 14.47 -7.67
CA THR A 187 17.90 14.40 -6.23
C THR A 187 16.92 15.27 -5.42
N ASP A 188 16.63 16.47 -5.90
CA ASP A 188 15.69 17.38 -5.25
C ASP A 188 14.27 16.82 -5.27
N ILE A 189 13.82 16.23 -6.39
CA ILE A 189 12.52 15.57 -6.51
C ILE A 189 12.42 14.37 -5.55
N LEU A 190 13.46 13.52 -5.50
CA LEU A 190 13.49 12.36 -4.59
C LEU A 190 13.37 12.80 -3.12
N ASN A 191 14.07 13.88 -2.74
CA ASN A 191 14.00 14.41 -1.38
C ASN A 191 12.61 14.97 -1.05
N ASN A 192 11.98 15.69 -1.96
CA ASN A 192 10.60 16.18 -1.77
C ASN A 192 9.60 15.04 -1.62
N PHE A 193 9.68 14.01 -2.46
CA PHE A 193 8.83 12.82 -2.30
C PHE A 193 9.10 12.07 -1.00
N LYS A 194 10.34 12.01 -0.55
CA LYS A 194 10.70 11.42 0.74
C LYS A 194 10.05 12.18 1.91
N THR A 195 10.00 13.50 1.85
CA THR A 195 9.29 14.34 2.85
C THR A 195 7.78 14.04 2.87
N LEU A 196 7.19 13.77 1.71
CA LEU A 196 5.80 13.33 1.58
C LEU A 196 5.56 11.86 2.02
N GLY A 197 6.62 11.10 2.35
CA GLY A 197 6.52 9.68 2.67
C GLY A 197 6.32 8.77 1.45
N VAL A 198 6.53 9.29 0.24
CA VAL A 198 6.33 8.56 -1.02
C VAL A 198 7.59 7.81 -1.42
N LYS A 199 7.46 6.51 -1.69
CA LYS A 199 8.55 5.72 -2.28
C LYS A 199 8.70 6.04 -3.76
N THR A 200 9.93 6.23 -4.20
CA THR A 200 10.28 6.63 -5.57
C THR A 200 11.39 5.77 -6.15
N GLU A 201 11.38 5.63 -7.47
CA GLU A 201 12.36 4.87 -8.23
C GLU A 201 12.70 5.59 -9.53
N PRO A 202 13.92 6.12 -9.67
CA PRO A 202 14.41 6.66 -10.95
C PRO A 202 14.46 5.56 -12.00
N LEU A 203 13.91 5.81 -13.20
CA LEU A 203 13.87 4.81 -14.26
C LEU A 203 15.16 4.86 -15.11
N SER A 204 15.76 3.71 -15.31
CA SER A 204 16.79 3.48 -16.32
C SER A 204 16.23 3.61 -17.75
N GLY A 205 17.12 3.71 -18.73
CA GLY A 205 16.69 3.73 -20.13
C GLY A 205 15.93 2.48 -20.58
N TYR A 206 16.29 1.31 -20.03
CA TYR A 206 15.57 0.05 -20.27
C TYR A 206 14.13 0.13 -19.75
N GLU A 207 13.96 0.59 -18.52
CA GLU A 207 12.64 0.70 -17.88
C GLU A 207 11.76 1.74 -18.57
N ARG A 208 12.32 2.88 -18.98
CA ARG A 208 11.60 3.88 -19.77
C ARG A 208 11.14 3.32 -21.12
N LEU A 209 11.99 2.57 -21.80
CA LEU A 209 11.63 1.90 -23.07
C LEU A 209 10.56 0.84 -22.83
N LYS A 210 10.61 0.09 -21.71
CA LYS A 210 9.56 -0.86 -21.33
C LYS A 210 8.22 -0.17 -21.12
N VAL A 211 8.20 0.98 -20.42
CA VAL A 211 6.97 1.77 -20.25
C VAL A 211 6.40 2.21 -21.60
N LEU A 212 7.23 2.69 -22.52
CA LEU A 212 6.79 3.08 -23.86
C LEU A 212 6.29 1.88 -24.67
N HIS A 213 6.98 0.73 -24.59
CA HIS A 213 6.54 -0.51 -25.22
C HIS A 213 5.16 -0.93 -24.70
N ASP A 214 4.95 -0.92 -23.40
CA ASP A 214 3.68 -1.31 -22.77
C ASP A 214 2.53 -0.37 -23.19
N VAL A 215 2.81 0.95 -23.38
CA VAL A 215 1.82 1.91 -23.88
C VAL A 215 1.47 1.65 -25.35
N PHE A 216 2.45 1.29 -26.18
CA PHE A 216 2.23 1.05 -27.60
C PHE A 216 1.68 -0.34 -27.90
N ASN A 217 1.98 -1.33 -27.09
CA ASN A 217 1.57 -2.72 -27.26
C ASN A 217 0.61 -3.11 -26.14
N MET A 218 -0.68 -3.04 -26.43
CA MET A 218 -1.73 -3.34 -25.45
C MET A 218 -1.93 -4.83 -25.18
N ASP A 219 -1.24 -5.72 -25.91
CA ASP A 219 -1.22 -7.14 -25.62
C ASP A 219 -0.24 -7.39 -24.45
N PRO A 220 -0.74 -7.67 -23.24
CA PRO A 220 0.12 -7.85 -22.09
C PRO A 220 1.00 -9.11 -22.19
N ASN A 221 0.75 -9.99 -23.14
CA ASN A 221 1.54 -11.20 -23.37
C ASN A 221 2.69 -10.97 -24.37
N GLU A 222 2.78 -9.79 -24.99
CA GLU A 222 3.88 -9.47 -25.91
C GLU A 222 5.15 -9.14 -25.11
N PRO A 223 6.21 -9.98 -25.19
CA PRO A 223 7.40 -9.79 -24.38
C PRO A 223 8.26 -8.64 -24.88
N PHE A 224 8.63 -7.73 -24.01
CA PHE A 224 9.64 -6.71 -24.31
C PHE A 224 11.05 -7.32 -24.34
N ARG A 225 11.59 -7.52 -25.56
CA ARG A 225 12.93 -8.09 -25.78
C ARG A 225 13.89 -7.02 -26.27
N PHE A 226 14.55 -6.34 -25.34
CA PHE A 226 15.49 -5.26 -25.65
C PHE A 226 16.74 -5.35 -24.80
N SER A 227 17.89 -5.04 -25.39
CA SER A 227 19.09 -4.65 -24.68
C SER A 227 19.85 -3.58 -25.47
N PHE A 228 20.55 -2.69 -24.79
CA PHE A 228 21.35 -1.67 -25.44
C PHE A 228 22.50 -2.25 -26.29
N ASP A 229 22.97 -3.46 -25.99
CA ASP A 229 23.99 -4.14 -26.77
C ASP A 229 23.44 -4.62 -28.12
N MET A 230 22.14 -4.92 -28.23
CA MET A 230 21.50 -5.23 -29.51
C MET A 230 21.51 -4.02 -30.45
N VAL A 231 21.25 -2.81 -29.93
CA VAL A 231 21.32 -1.56 -30.70
C VAL A 231 22.73 -1.39 -31.30
N ALA A 232 23.76 -1.57 -30.46
CA ALA A 232 25.14 -1.41 -30.90
C ALA A 232 25.57 -2.44 -31.97
N ARG A 233 25.05 -3.69 -31.91
CA ARG A 233 25.40 -4.77 -32.82
C ARG A 233 24.60 -4.75 -34.12
N THR A 234 23.32 -4.36 -34.06
CA THR A 234 22.42 -4.45 -35.21
C THR A 234 22.30 -3.15 -35.99
N GLY A 235 22.68 -2.02 -35.39
CA GLY A 235 22.45 -0.69 -35.96
C GLY A 235 20.96 -0.25 -35.95
N LEU A 236 20.09 -1.02 -35.32
CA LEU A 236 18.69 -0.66 -35.08
C LEU A 236 18.61 0.43 -34.02
N SER A 237 17.57 1.25 -34.06
CA SER A 237 17.31 2.22 -33.01
C SER A 237 16.48 1.59 -31.87
N SER A 238 16.51 2.18 -30.69
CA SER A 238 15.62 1.74 -29.59
C SER A 238 14.14 1.79 -29.95
N LYS A 239 13.76 2.62 -30.93
CA LYS A 239 12.38 2.74 -31.45
C LYS A 239 11.89 1.48 -32.17
N ASP A 240 12.80 0.73 -32.80
CA ASP A 240 12.45 -0.50 -33.51
C ASP A 240 11.96 -1.60 -32.55
N PHE A 241 12.32 -1.52 -31.28
CA PHE A 241 11.92 -2.50 -30.24
C PHE A 241 10.65 -2.11 -29.48
N ILE A 242 10.19 -0.85 -29.59
CA ILE A 242 9.01 -0.37 -28.86
C ILE A 242 7.85 0.02 -29.80
N ALA A 243 8.14 0.25 -31.08
CA ALA A 243 7.13 0.71 -32.04
C ALA A 243 6.05 -0.36 -32.26
N PRO A 244 4.76 0.02 -32.28
CA PRO A 244 3.72 -0.88 -32.72
C PRO A 244 3.85 -1.20 -34.22
N THR A 245 3.15 -2.22 -34.67
CA THR A 245 3.16 -2.64 -36.08
C THR A 245 2.74 -1.53 -37.05
N SER A 246 1.85 -0.64 -36.63
CA SER A 246 1.40 0.51 -37.42
C SER A 246 0.73 1.56 -36.54
N PHE A 247 0.77 2.82 -37.06
CA PHE A 247 -0.12 3.90 -36.62
C PHE A 247 -1.05 4.28 -37.74
N ASP A 248 -2.32 4.55 -37.46
CA ASP A 248 -3.30 5.06 -38.40
C ASP A 248 -4.07 6.24 -37.77
N PHE A 249 -3.84 7.45 -38.32
CA PHE A 249 -4.46 8.71 -37.87
C PHE A 249 -5.43 9.28 -38.93
N ARG A 250 -5.90 8.47 -39.90
CA ARG A 250 -6.81 8.93 -40.94
C ARG A 250 -8.17 9.35 -40.42
N GLU A 251 -8.62 8.70 -39.32
CA GLU A 251 -9.85 9.12 -38.63
C GLU A 251 -9.55 10.31 -37.69
N GLY A 252 -10.24 11.44 -37.91
CA GLY A 252 -9.98 12.66 -37.13
C GLY A 252 -10.32 12.57 -35.64
N LYS A 253 -11.12 11.59 -35.23
CA LYS A 253 -11.63 11.44 -33.84
C LYS A 253 -10.98 10.33 -33.05
N CYS A 254 -10.26 9.44 -33.67
CA CYS A 254 -9.56 8.32 -33.04
C CYS A 254 -8.31 7.95 -33.83
N PHE A 255 -7.46 7.14 -33.25
CA PHE A 255 -6.30 6.55 -33.93
C PHE A 255 -6.30 5.04 -33.73
N LYS A 256 -5.58 4.34 -34.64
CA LYS A 256 -5.28 2.93 -34.46
C LYS A 256 -3.78 2.77 -34.15
N MET A 257 -3.46 1.87 -33.27
CA MET A 257 -2.11 1.56 -32.84
C MET A 257 -1.98 0.03 -32.75
N GLY A 258 -1.37 -0.56 -33.80
CA GLY A 258 -1.38 -2.00 -33.94
C GLY A 258 -2.81 -2.55 -33.99
N LYS A 259 -3.17 -3.41 -33.06
CA LYS A 259 -4.53 -3.98 -32.91
C LYS A 259 -5.47 -3.11 -32.08
N ALA A 260 -4.94 -2.13 -31.35
CA ALA A 260 -5.69 -1.28 -30.45
C ALA A 260 -6.26 -0.04 -31.15
N ILE A 261 -7.39 0.45 -30.65
CA ILE A 261 -8.00 1.70 -31.05
C ILE A 261 -7.97 2.63 -29.84
N GLY A 262 -7.56 3.89 -30.08
CA GLY A 262 -7.49 4.88 -28.99
C GLY A 262 -8.03 6.24 -29.41
N ALA A 263 -8.31 7.07 -28.43
CA ALA A 263 -8.63 8.48 -28.62
C ALA A 263 -8.07 9.31 -27.47
N VAL A 264 -7.55 10.47 -27.80
CA VAL A 264 -7.09 11.46 -26.81
C VAL A 264 -8.08 12.60 -26.74
N SER A 265 -8.39 12.98 -25.52
CA SER A 265 -9.25 14.11 -25.19
C SER A 265 -8.50 15.05 -24.24
N PHE A 266 -8.88 16.31 -24.21
CA PHE A 266 -8.42 17.22 -23.16
C PHE A 266 -9.54 17.51 -22.18
N LEU A 267 -9.18 17.74 -20.92
CA LEU A 267 -10.11 18.12 -19.87
C LEU A 267 -10.25 19.65 -19.86
N GLN A 268 -11.46 20.12 -20.12
CA GLN A 268 -11.80 21.53 -20.00
C GLN A 268 -12.43 21.77 -18.64
N ILE A 269 -11.77 22.55 -17.79
CA ILE A 269 -12.24 22.91 -16.47
C ILE A 269 -13.25 24.06 -16.61
N LEU A 270 -14.49 23.82 -16.18
CA LEU A 270 -15.58 24.82 -16.17
C LEU A 270 -15.92 25.22 -14.75
N ALA A 271 -15.58 24.37 -13.76
CA ALA A 271 -15.82 24.62 -12.35
C ALA A 271 -15.02 25.83 -11.83
N PRO A 272 -15.59 26.64 -10.94
CA PRO A 272 -14.86 27.65 -10.18
C PRO A 272 -13.90 27.03 -9.17
N GLU A 273 -14.27 25.89 -8.56
CA GLU A 273 -13.48 25.10 -7.63
C GLU A 273 -13.42 23.64 -8.08
N LEU A 274 -12.28 23.02 -7.89
CA LEU A 274 -12.04 21.60 -8.20
C LEU A 274 -12.06 20.76 -6.93
N ASN A 275 -12.35 19.47 -7.08
CA ASN A 275 -12.32 18.49 -6.00
C ASN A 275 -11.13 17.53 -6.18
N ASP A 276 -10.43 17.26 -5.09
CA ASP A 276 -9.23 16.39 -5.03
C ASP A 276 -9.50 14.90 -5.36
N ARG A 277 -10.78 14.49 -5.41
CA ARG A 277 -11.16 13.11 -5.80
C ARG A 277 -11.24 12.88 -7.30
N MET A 278 -11.24 13.93 -8.10
CA MET A 278 -11.47 13.80 -9.54
C MET A 278 -10.43 12.89 -10.23
N LEU A 279 -9.15 13.07 -9.91
CA LEU A 279 -8.08 12.23 -10.49
C LEU A 279 -8.23 10.77 -10.07
N ALA A 280 -8.59 10.52 -8.81
CA ALA A 280 -8.84 9.19 -8.29
C ALA A 280 -9.98 8.49 -9.03
N ASP A 281 -11.12 9.18 -9.22
CA ASP A 281 -12.27 8.61 -9.93
C ASP A 281 -11.92 8.24 -11.39
N PHE A 282 -11.06 9.00 -12.07
CA PHE A 282 -10.56 8.59 -13.39
C PHE A 282 -9.71 7.32 -13.35
N LEU A 283 -8.85 7.20 -12.35
CA LEU A 283 -7.97 6.04 -12.21
C LEU A 283 -8.67 4.80 -11.65
N ASP A 284 -9.85 4.95 -11.07
CA ASP A 284 -10.66 3.85 -10.56
C ASP A 284 -11.56 3.21 -11.64
N MET A 285 -11.51 3.72 -12.87
CA MET A 285 -12.25 3.12 -14.00
C MET A 285 -11.71 1.73 -14.35
N ASP A 286 -12.60 0.77 -14.61
CA ASP A 286 -12.25 -0.57 -15.15
C ASP A 286 -11.98 -0.51 -16.66
N SER A 287 -11.04 0.33 -17.08
CA SER A 287 -10.64 0.49 -18.47
C SER A 287 -9.19 0.96 -18.58
N ASN A 288 -8.58 0.73 -19.75
CA ASN A 288 -7.27 1.29 -20.03
C ASN A 288 -7.40 2.81 -20.22
N ILE A 289 -6.84 3.54 -19.29
CA ILE A 289 -6.85 5.01 -19.29
C ILE A 289 -5.45 5.53 -18.95
N THR A 290 -5.04 6.59 -19.64
CA THR A 290 -3.82 7.32 -19.30
C THR A 290 -4.18 8.79 -19.12
N VAL A 291 -3.91 9.32 -17.92
CA VAL A 291 -4.10 10.74 -17.60
C VAL A 291 -2.74 11.42 -17.55
N ASN A 292 -2.57 12.49 -18.29
CA ASN A 292 -1.33 13.26 -18.34
C ASN A 292 -1.58 14.71 -17.96
N LEU A 293 -0.80 15.21 -17.02
CA LEU A 293 -0.75 16.61 -16.64
C LEU A 293 0.59 17.20 -17.08
N HIS A 294 0.58 18.07 -18.09
CA HIS A 294 1.73 18.88 -18.44
C HIS A 294 1.67 20.18 -17.69
N ILE A 295 2.70 20.47 -16.89
CA ILE A 295 2.77 21.64 -16.03
C ILE A 295 3.98 22.46 -16.44
N ARG A 296 3.75 23.76 -16.68
CA ARG A 296 4.80 24.72 -16.97
C ARG A 296 4.63 25.93 -16.10
N THR A 297 5.64 26.23 -15.30
CA THR A 297 5.64 27.41 -14.42
C THR A 297 5.81 28.69 -15.23
N ILE A 298 5.03 29.69 -14.91
CA ILE A 298 5.21 31.05 -15.43
C ILE A 298 6.13 31.82 -14.48
N ASP A 299 7.07 32.60 -15.03
CA ASP A 299 7.90 33.51 -14.24
C ASP A 299 7.01 34.47 -13.42
N GLN A 300 7.28 34.56 -12.10
CA GLN A 300 6.42 35.29 -11.15
C GLN A 300 6.24 36.76 -11.53
N ALA A 301 7.33 37.41 -11.95
CA ALA A 301 7.27 38.82 -12.35
C ALA A 301 6.40 39.01 -13.60
N LYS A 302 6.48 38.06 -14.56
CA LYS A 302 5.65 38.08 -15.77
C LYS A 302 4.19 37.80 -15.44
N ALA A 303 3.90 36.87 -14.54
CA ALA A 303 2.54 36.54 -14.09
C ALA A 303 1.89 37.80 -13.45
N ILE A 304 2.53 38.40 -12.46
CA ILE A 304 2.06 39.58 -11.78
C ILE A 304 1.83 40.75 -12.76
N LYS A 305 2.78 40.98 -13.68
CA LYS A 305 2.63 42.03 -14.70
C LYS A 305 1.41 41.80 -15.60
N SER A 306 1.20 40.55 -16.02
CA SER A 306 0.07 40.19 -16.88
C SER A 306 -1.27 40.41 -16.19
N ILE A 307 -1.38 40.01 -14.92
CA ILE A 307 -2.62 40.18 -14.15
C ILE A 307 -2.89 41.66 -13.88
N LYS A 308 -1.85 42.48 -13.55
CA LYS A 308 -2.00 43.94 -13.42
C LYS A 308 -2.51 44.59 -14.69
N MET A 309 -2.01 44.17 -15.87
CA MET A 309 -2.52 44.68 -17.14
C MET A 309 -3.98 44.28 -17.33
N LYS A 310 -4.36 43.03 -17.01
CA LYS A 310 -5.74 42.56 -17.13
C LYS A 310 -6.69 43.33 -16.19
N ILE A 311 -6.27 43.61 -14.95
CA ILE A 311 -7.04 44.43 -14.01
C ILE A 311 -7.24 45.84 -14.61
N THR A 312 -6.19 46.46 -15.15
CA THR A 312 -6.29 47.78 -15.78
C THR A 312 -7.28 47.79 -16.95
N ASP A 313 -7.29 46.74 -17.77
CA ASP A 313 -8.22 46.63 -18.88
C ASP A 313 -9.66 46.39 -18.41
N LEU A 314 -9.88 45.60 -17.35
CA LEU A 314 -11.19 45.41 -16.72
C LEU A 314 -11.69 46.73 -16.09
N ASP A 315 -10.82 47.49 -15.41
CA ASP A 315 -11.18 48.78 -14.85
C ASP A 315 -11.52 49.80 -15.96
N LYS A 316 -10.83 49.81 -17.11
CA LYS A 316 -11.21 50.59 -18.30
C LYS A 316 -12.59 50.20 -18.82
N MET A 317 -12.85 48.87 -19.00
CA MET A 317 -14.15 48.38 -19.44
C MET A 317 -15.27 48.78 -18.47
N LYS A 318 -15.00 48.75 -17.17
CA LYS A 318 -15.92 49.21 -16.12
C LYS A 318 -16.25 50.67 -16.29
N ILE A 319 -15.24 51.51 -16.51
CA ILE A 319 -15.43 52.98 -16.74
C ILE A 319 -16.22 53.22 -18.03
N GLU A 320 -15.98 52.45 -19.09
CA GLU A 320 -16.74 52.60 -20.35
C GLU A 320 -18.21 52.21 -20.16
N GLU A 321 -18.51 51.11 -19.44
CA GLU A 321 -19.90 50.73 -19.15
C GLU A 321 -20.59 51.70 -18.23
N GLN A 322 -19.91 52.27 -17.23
CA GLN A 322 -20.43 53.35 -16.40
C GLN A 322 -20.77 54.62 -17.22
N LYS A 323 -19.89 55.03 -18.16
CA LYS A 323 -20.16 56.12 -19.06
C LYS A 323 -21.36 55.86 -19.98
N LYS A 324 -21.56 54.61 -20.44
CA LYS A 324 -22.73 54.22 -21.23
C LYS A 324 -24.01 54.30 -20.39
N ALA A 325 -23.98 53.77 -19.15
CA ALA A 325 -25.13 53.84 -18.24
C ALA A 325 -25.61 55.29 -17.99
N VAL A 326 -24.66 56.16 -17.65
CA VAL A 326 -24.97 57.59 -17.48
C VAL A 326 -25.57 58.24 -18.73
N ARG A 327 -25.01 57.96 -19.92
CA ARG A 327 -25.54 58.45 -21.18
C ARG A 327 -26.95 57.95 -21.50
N SER A 328 -27.30 56.77 -20.96
CA SER A 328 -28.60 56.12 -21.14
C SER A 328 -29.59 56.49 -20.02
N GLY A 329 -29.23 57.37 -19.07
CA GLY A 329 -30.07 57.77 -17.96
C GLY A 329 -30.15 56.74 -16.81
N TYR A 330 -29.27 55.79 -16.75
CA TYR A 330 -29.19 54.82 -15.67
C TYR A 330 -28.13 55.22 -14.62
N ASP A 331 -28.26 54.66 -13.41
CA ASP A 331 -27.31 54.90 -12.31
C ASP A 331 -25.92 54.37 -12.65
N MET A 332 -24.87 55.08 -12.22
CA MET A 332 -23.46 54.69 -12.38
C MET A 332 -23.13 53.37 -11.67
N GLU A 333 -23.93 52.96 -10.69
CA GLU A 333 -23.72 51.70 -9.95
C GLU A 333 -24.19 50.45 -10.74
N ILE A 334 -24.93 50.61 -11.82
CA ILE A 334 -25.39 49.54 -12.67
C ILE A 334 -24.23 49.09 -13.58
N ILE A 335 -23.46 48.10 -13.07
CA ILE A 335 -22.38 47.48 -13.82
C ILE A 335 -22.81 46.03 -14.13
N PRO A 336 -22.51 45.50 -15.34
CA PRO A 336 -22.72 44.11 -15.61
C PRO A 336 -22.07 43.22 -14.51
N SER A 337 -22.83 42.32 -13.92
CA SER A 337 -22.42 41.48 -12.78
C SER A 337 -21.13 40.73 -13.08
N ASP A 338 -20.95 40.28 -14.32
CA ASP A 338 -19.78 39.54 -14.78
C ASP A 338 -18.50 40.41 -14.68
N LEU A 339 -18.59 41.70 -15.02
CA LEU A 339 -17.44 42.60 -14.99
C LEU A 339 -17.00 42.91 -13.57
N ALA A 340 -17.97 43.04 -12.65
CA ALA A 340 -17.70 43.25 -11.21
C ALA A 340 -17.04 42.00 -10.61
N THR A 341 -17.55 40.81 -10.92
CA THR A 341 -17.05 39.54 -10.43
C THR A 341 -15.62 39.27 -10.95
N TYR A 342 -15.38 39.40 -12.25
CA TYR A 342 -14.04 39.20 -12.83
C TYR A 342 -13.01 40.19 -12.33
N GLY A 343 -13.42 41.45 -12.08
CA GLY A 343 -12.53 42.46 -11.47
C GLY A 343 -12.14 42.10 -10.04
N GLY A 344 -13.08 41.62 -9.24
CA GLY A 344 -12.84 41.14 -7.89
C GLY A 344 -11.92 39.91 -7.84
N GLU A 345 -12.18 38.93 -8.68
CA GLU A 345 -11.37 37.71 -8.80
C GLU A 345 -9.93 38.01 -9.24
N ALA A 346 -9.75 38.89 -10.22
CA ALA A 346 -8.42 39.28 -10.68
C ALA A 346 -7.61 40.02 -9.60
N LYS A 347 -8.26 40.83 -8.77
CA LYS A 347 -7.60 41.50 -7.63
C LYS A 347 -7.23 40.51 -6.51
N ARG A 348 -8.11 39.54 -6.20
CA ARG A 348 -7.80 38.44 -5.25
C ARG A 348 -6.62 37.62 -5.73
N LEU A 349 -6.64 37.20 -6.99
CA LEU A 349 -5.53 36.45 -7.61
C LEU A 349 -4.21 37.23 -7.53
N LEU A 350 -4.22 38.54 -7.78
CA LEU A 350 -3.02 39.37 -7.63
C LEU A 350 -2.53 39.39 -6.19
N GLN A 351 -3.43 39.49 -5.23
CA GLN A 351 -3.11 39.47 -3.80
C GLN A 351 -2.50 38.09 -3.42
N ASP A 352 -3.12 36.99 -3.83
CA ASP A 352 -2.63 35.65 -3.53
C ASP A 352 -1.21 35.45 -4.08
N LEU A 353 -0.92 35.88 -5.32
CA LEU A 353 0.42 35.82 -5.90
C LEU A 353 1.45 36.73 -5.23
N GLN A 354 1.04 37.79 -4.54
CA GLN A 354 1.94 38.73 -3.86
C GLN A 354 2.15 38.40 -2.38
N THR A 355 1.15 37.87 -1.70
CA THR A 355 1.14 37.69 -0.24
C THR A 355 1.19 36.24 0.22
N ARG A 356 0.74 35.31 -0.61
CA ARG A 356 0.78 33.87 -0.36
C ARG A 356 1.82 33.23 -1.25
N ASN A 357 2.39 32.10 -0.88
CA ASN A 357 3.40 31.38 -1.68
C ASN A 357 2.77 30.71 -2.94
N GLU A 358 1.87 31.45 -3.62
CA GLU A 358 1.20 31.01 -4.85
C GLU A 358 2.03 31.36 -6.08
N ARG A 359 2.11 30.41 -7.01
CA ARG A 359 2.70 30.61 -8.35
C ARG A 359 1.65 30.38 -9.43
N MET A 360 1.94 30.83 -10.65
CA MET A 360 1.09 30.54 -11.81
C MET A 360 1.69 29.47 -12.69
N PHE A 361 0.85 28.49 -13.00
CA PHE A 361 1.17 27.38 -13.91
C PHE A 361 0.28 27.42 -15.16
N LEU A 362 0.83 26.99 -16.28
CA LEU A 362 0.06 26.63 -17.47
C LEU A 362 -0.06 25.10 -17.49
N VAL A 363 -1.29 24.62 -17.41
CA VAL A 363 -1.59 23.21 -17.28
C VAL A 363 -2.36 22.72 -18.49
N THR A 364 -1.89 21.62 -19.08
CA THR A 364 -2.62 20.86 -20.11
C THR A 364 -2.95 19.49 -19.54
N ILE A 365 -4.23 19.13 -19.53
CA ILE A 365 -4.69 17.84 -19.02
C ILE A 365 -5.20 17.02 -20.19
N LEU A 366 -4.50 15.92 -20.48
CA LEU A 366 -4.84 15.00 -21.55
C LEU A 366 -5.28 13.66 -20.96
N ILE A 367 -6.36 13.13 -21.50
CA ILE A 367 -6.87 11.81 -21.15
C ILE A 367 -6.92 10.95 -22.41
N MET A 368 -6.17 9.88 -22.41
CA MET A 368 -6.13 8.89 -23.48
C MET A 368 -6.88 7.64 -23.04
N ASN A 369 -7.91 7.27 -23.78
CA ASN A 369 -8.61 6.00 -23.63
C ASN A 369 -8.19 5.07 -24.78
N THR A 370 -7.98 3.78 -24.45
CA THR A 370 -7.61 2.77 -25.44
C THR A 370 -8.44 1.50 -25.23
N ALA A 371 -8.79 0.81 -26.32
CA ALA A 371 -9.57 -0.42 -26.27
C ALA A 371 -9.29 -1.33 -27.48
N ALA A 372 -9.69 -2.60 -27.36
CA ALA A 372 -9.57 -3.58 -28.45
C ALA A 372 -10.65 -3.39 -29.55
N SER A 373 -11.74 -2.68 -29.29
CA SER A 373 -12.80 -2.42 -30.26
C SER A 373 -13.34 -1.01 -30.12
N ARG A 374 -13.93 -0.50 -31.23
CA ARG A 374 -14.51 0.85 -31.28
C ARG A 374 -15.63 1.03 -30.24
N GLN A 375 -16.50 0.04 -30.10
CA GLN A 375 -17.61 0.11 -29.16
C GLN A 375 -17.09 0.22 -27.69
N LYS A 376 -16.10 -0.59 -27.32
CA LYS A 376 -15.47 -0.50 -25.99
C LYS A 376 -14.78 0.84 -25.77
N LEU A 377 -14.15 1.41 -26.83
CA LEU A 377 -13.54 2.73 -26.74
C LEU A 377 -14.58 3.83 -26.49
N GLU A 378 -15.69 3.85 -27.26
CA GLU A 378 -16.74 4.85 -27.06
C GLU A 378 -17.40 4.73 -25.68
N ASN A 379 -17.59 3.51 -25.17
CA ASN A 379 -18.09 3.29 -23.80
C ASN A 379 -17.11 3.86 -22.75
N ALA A 380 -15.80 3.61 -22.90
CA ALA A 380 -14.78 4.15 -22.00
C ALA A 380 -14.75 5.69 -22.02
N ILE A 381 -14.85 6.29 -23.22
CA ILE A 381 -14.89 7.75 -23.36
C ILE A 381 -16.17 8.31 -22.72
N PHE A 382 -17.31 7.65 -22.90
CA PHE A 382 -18.57 8.06 -22.28
C PHE A 382 -18.48 8.03 -20.74
N GLN A 383 -17.91 6.97 -20.15
CA GLN A 383 -17.67 6.89 -18.71
C GLN A 383 -16.72 8.00 -18.24
N THR A 384 -15.61 8.22 -18.95
CA THR A 384 -14.66 9.30 -18.65
C THR A 384 -15.35 10.67 -18.71
N ALA A 385 -16.21 10.91 -19.71
CA ALA A 385 -16.97 12.16 -19.84
C ALA A 385 -17.98 12.34 -18.69
N SER A 386 -18.62 11.26 -18.25
CA SER A 386 -19.55 11.27 -17.12
C SER A 386 -18.84 11.65 -15.80
N ILE A 387 -17.64 11.09 -15.56
CA ILE A 387 -16.82 11.49 -14.41
C ILE A 387 -16.42 12.96 -14.51
N ALA A 388 -15.96 13.43 -15.68
CA ALA A 388 -15.61 14.84 -15.85
C ALA A 388 -16.81 15.75 -15.55
N GLN A 389 -18.01 15.39 -16.03
CA GLN A 389 -19.25 16.15 -15.78
C GLN A 389 -19.63 16.19 -14.31
N LYS A 390 -19.43 15.10 -13.55
CA LYS A 390 -19.65 15.06 -12.09
C LYS A 390 -18.88 16.17 -11.35
N TYR A 391 -17.70 16.55 -11.89
CA TYR A 391 -16.84 17.60 -11.34
C TYR A 391 -16.93 18.93 -12.09
N ASN A 392 -18.01 19.18 -12.80
CA ASN A 392 -18.21 20.39 -13.63
C ASN A 392 -17.04 20.65 -14.60
N CYS A 393 -16.53 19.59 -15.19
CA CYS A 393 -15.53 19.62 -16.24
C CYS A 393 -16.12 19.04 -17.54
N ALA A 394 -15.60 19.42 -18.67
CA ALA A 394 -15.99 18.86 -19.96
C ALA A 394 -14.83 18.11 -20.60
N LEU A 395 -15.06 16.87 -21.00
CA LEU A 395 -14.11 16.10 -21.78
C LEU A 395 -14.29 16.46 -23.27
N LYS A 396 -13.28 17.02 -23.88
CA LYS A 396 -13.31 17.41 -25.30
C LYS A 396 -12.28 16.61 -26.09
N ARG A 397 -12.76 15.85 -27.10
CA ARG A 397 -11.91 15.07 -27.97
C ARG A 397 -11.00 15.98 -28.81
N LEU A 398 -9.75 15.57 -29.03
CA LEU A 398 -8.80 16.30 -29.87
C LEU A 398 -9.06 15.98 -31.36
N ASP A 399 -10.14 16.53 -31.93
CA ASP A 399 -10.50 16.31 -33.33
C ASP A 399 -9.39 16.79 -34.28
N PHE A 400 -8.95 15.91 -35.20
CA PHE A 400 -7.85 16.13 -36.14
C PHE A 400 -6.46 16.43 -35.52
N GLN A 401 -6.28 16.19 -34.24
CA GLN A 401 -5.02 16.32 -33.47
C GLN A 401 -4.71 15.04 -32.68
N GLN A 402 -5.18 13.89 -33.14
CA GLN A 402 -5.01 12.61 -32.46
C GLN A 402 -3.55 12.14 -32.44
N GLU A 403 -2.77 12.45 -33.48
CA GLU A 403 -1.34 12.16 -33.50
C GLU A 403 -0.59 12.97 -32.47
N GLU A 404 -0.78 14.29 -32.48
CA GLU A 404 -0.17 15.19 -31.49
C GLU A 404 -0.64 14.85 -30.04
N GLY A 405 -1.90 14.47 -29.89
CA GLY A 405 -2.47 14.01 -28.63
C GLY A 405 -1.80 12.76 -28.10
N LEU A 406 -1.69 11.70 -28.93
CA LEU A 406 -1.00 10.47 -28.56
C LEU A 406 0.45 10.73 -28.17
N MET A 407 1.20 11.49 -28.98
CA MET A 407 2.61 11.78 -28.73
C MET A 407 2.82 12.63 -27.47
N SER A 408 1.86 13.50 -27.12
CA SER A 408 1.86 14.24 -25.87
C SER A 408 1.40 13.40 -24.66
N SER A 409 0.78 12.26 -24.89
CA SER A 409 0.38 11.33 -23.81
C SER A 409 1.48 10.36 -23.41
N LEU A 410 2.62 10.35 -24.09
CA LEU A 410 3.77 9.52 -23.74
C LEU A 410 4.56 10.15 -22.58
N PRO A 411 5.08 9.38 -21.61
CA PRO A 411 5.85 9.88 -20.48
C PRO A 411 7.29 10.27 -20.88
N ILE A 412 7.42 11.21 -21.84
CA ILE A 412 8.70 11.71 -22.34
C ILE A 412 8.91 13.21 -22.14
N GLY A 413 7.93 13.91 -21.54
CA GLY A 413 8.02 15.34 -21.25
C GLY A 413 7.76 16.26 -22.47
N LEU A 414 7.11 15.75 -23.53
CA LEU A 414 6.79 16.53 -24.72
C LEU A 414 5.30 16.86 -24.76
N ASN A 415 4.95 18.16 -24.83
CA ASN A 415 3.59 18.61 -25.10
C ASN A 415 3.51 19.29 -26.47
N GLN A 416 2.73 18.69 -27.40
CA GLN A 416 2.45 19.23 -28.73
C GLN A 416 1.09 19.91 -28.80
N ILE A 417 0.30 19.88 -27.72
CA ILE A 417 -1.03 20.46 -27.62
C ILE A 417 -0.94 21.88 -27.05
N GLU A 418 -1.42 22.85 -27.80
CA GLU A 418 -1.37 24.28 -27.40
C GLU A 418 -2.58 24.71 -26.55
N ILE A 419 -3.32 23.76 -25.95
CA ILE A 419 -4.45 24.04 -25.05
C ILE A 419 -3.91 24.07 -23.61
N GLU A 420 -3.74 25.27 -23.08
CA GLU A 420 -3.21 25.50 -21.73
C GLU A 420 -4.23 26.26 -20.87
N ARG A 421 -4.40 25.86 -19.62
CA ARG A 421 -5.19 26.54 -18.59
C ARG A 421 -4.25 27.17 -17.56
N GLY A 422 -4.41 28.46 -17.28
CA GLY A 422 -3.71 29.10 -16.17
C GLY A 422 -4.35 28.71 -14.83
N LEU A 423 -3.55 28.13 -13.92
CA LEU A 423 -3.95 27.75 -12.58
C LEU A 423 -2.92 28.26 -11.57
N THR A 424 -3.37 28.52 -10.34
CA THR A 424 -2.48 28.82 -9.20
C THR A 424 -1.90 27.54 -8.63
N THR A 425 -0.96 27.63 -7.67
CA THR A 425 -0.40 26.47 -6.98
C THR A 425 -1.49 25.62 -6.34
N SER A 426 -2.33 26.24 -5.52
CA SER A 426 -3.42 25.53 -4.84
C SER A 426 -4.40 24.88 -5.81
N SER A 427 -4.77 25.58 -6.88
CA SER A 427 -5.65 25.04 -7.92
C SER A 427 -5.01 23.89 -8.71
N THR A 428 -3.69 23.91 -8.93
CA THR A 428 -2.95 22.83 -9.61
C THR A 428 -2.77 21.63 -8.66
N ALA A 429 -2.53 21.92 -7.37
CA ALA A 429 -2.34 20.91 -6.34
C ALA A 429 -3.61 20.07 -6.06
N VAL A 430 -4.79 20.55 -6.45
CA VAL A 430 -6.03 19.75 -6.36
C VAL A 430 -5.94 18.43 -7.17
N PHE A 431 -5.12 18.40 -8.21
CA PHE A 431 -4.80 17.12 -8.89
C PHE A 431 -3.81 16.30 -8.06
N VAL A 432 -4.23 15.96 -6.82
CA VAL A 432 -3.42 15.17 -5.90
C VAL A 432 -3.13 13.82 -6.53
N PRO A 433 -1.85 13.45 -6.69
CA PRO A 433 -1.48 12.21 -7.35
C PRO A 433 -1.65 10.98 -6.46
N PHE A 434 -2.06 11.16 -5.21
CA PHE A 434 -2.19 10.10 -4.23
C PHE A 434 -3.65 9.70 -4.06
N THR A 435 -3.91 8.40 -4.17
CA THR A 435 -5.26 7.84 -4.08
C THR A 435 -5.37 6.85 -2.94
N THR A 436 -5.03 5.60 -3.18
CA THR A 436 -5.09 4.50 -2.22
C THR A 436 -3.83 3.68 -2.32
N GLN A 437 -3.33 3.25 -1.17
CA GLN A 437 -2.20 2.32 -1.14
C GLN A 437 -2.63 0.93 -1.59
N GLU A 438 -1.77 0.28 -2.34
CA GLU A 438 -1.90 -1.11 -2.72
C GLU A 438 -0.92 -1.96 -1.92
N LEU A 439 -1.38 -3.09 -1.45
CA LEU A 439 -0.57 -4.09 -0.74
C LEU A 439 -0.49 -5.35 -1.58
N PHE A 440 0.43 -5.36 -2.53
CA PHE A 440 0.70 -6.53 -3.37
C PHE A 440 2.20 -6.82 -3.40
N GLN A 441 2.57 -7.93 -2.78
CA GLN A 441 3.94 -8.44 -2.75
C GLN A 441 3.97 -9.81 -3.43
N SER A 442 5.15 -10.21 -3.91
CA SER A 442 5.42 -11.52 -4.49
C SER A 442 6.23 -12.39 -3.53
N GLY A 443 6.42 -13.66 -3.88
CA GLY A 443 7.17 -14.63 -3.07
C GLY A 443 6.29 -15.31 -2.04
N GLU A 444 6.67 -15.27 -0.75
CA GLU A 444 5.92 -15.90 0.35
C GLU A 444 4.77 -15.02 0.88
N ALA A 445 4.26 -14.11 0.05
CA ALA A 445 3.14 -13.25 0.41
C ALA A 445 1.83 -14.05 0.55
N LEU A 446 1.13 -13.81 1.64
CA LEU A 446 -0.15 -14.46 1.94
C LEU A 446 -1.32 -13.57 1.50
N TYR A 447 -2.42 -14.21 1.09
CA TYR A 447 -3.65 -13.52 0.69
C TYR A 447 -4.49 -13.10 1.90
N TYR A 448 -4.95 -11.84 1.92
CA TYR A 448 -5.76 -11.28 3.01
C TYR A 448 -7.11 -10.70 2.58
N GLY A 449 -7.49 -10.84 1.33
CA GLY A 449 -8.72 -10.31 0.77
C GLY A 449 -8.50 -9.37 -0.40
N LEU A 450 -9.54 -8.62 -0.77
CA LEU A 450 -9.49 -7.57 -1.77
C LEU A 450 -9.48 -6.20 -1.08
N ASN A 451 -8.74 -5.25 -1.63
CA ASN A 451 -8.82 -3.86 -1.21
C ASN A 451 -10.24 -3.33 -1.49
N ALA A 452 -10.94 -2.86 -0.46
CA ALA A 452 -12.32 -2.42 -0.59
C ALA A 452 -12.50 -1.18 -1.49
N LEU A 453 -11.43 -0.45 -1.80
CA LEU A 453 -11.45 0.73 -2.66
C LEU A 453 -11.10 0.41 -4.11
N SER A 454 -10.02 -0.33 -4.33
CA SER A 454 -9.51 -0.63 -5.67
C SER A 454 -9.93 -2.00 -6.21
N ASN A 455 -10.51 -2.87 -5.37
CA ASN A 455 -10.77 -4.29 -5.64
C ASN A 455 -9.52 -5.09 -6.06
N ASN A 456 -8.32 -4.60 -5.82
CA ASN A 456 -7.10 -5.36 -6.05
C ASN A 456 -6.84 -6.33 -4.90
N MET A 457 -6.17 -7.44 -5.20
CA MET A 457 -5.81 -8.42 -4.18
C MET A 457 -4.81 -7.83 -3.17
N ILE A 458 -5.03 -8.13 -1.90
CA ILE A 458 -4.09 -7.83 -0.82
C ILE A 458 -3.24 -9.07 -0.58
N MET A 459 -1.95 -8.96 -0.91
CA MET A 459 -0.96 -10.02 -0.77
C MET A 459 0.24 -9.44 -0.02
N VAL A 460 0.51 -9.91 1.20
CA VAL A 460 1.64 -9.39 2.01
C VAL A 460 2.39 -10.50 2.73
N ASP A 461 3.68 -10.30 2.89
CA ASP A 461 4.56 -11.16 3.68
C ASP A 461 4.94 -10.45 4.98
N ARG A 462 4.43 -10.96 6.10
CA ARG A 462 4.71 -10.40 7.43
C ARG A 462 6.18 -10.46 7.82
N LYS A 463 6.96 -11.39 7.25
CA LYS A 463 8.41 -11.49 7.52
C LYS A 463 9.19 -10.26 7.03
N GLN A 464 8.63 -9.47 6.11
CA GLN A 464 9.22 -8.23 5.63
C GLN A 464 9.00 -7.02 6.56
N LEU A 465 8.14 -7.17 7.55
CA LEU A 465 7.89 -6.14 8.56
C LEU A 465 9.04 -6.07 9.57
N LYS A 466 9.24 -4.88 10.16
CA LYS A 466 10.20 -4.74 11.27
C LYS A 466 9.78 -5.54 12.49
N ASN A 467 8.47 -5.58 12.76
CA ASN A 467 7.83 -6.38 13.81
C ASN A 467 6.76 -7.26 13.18
N PRO A 468 7.06 -8.54 12.84
CA PRO A 468 6.11 -9.43 12.17
C PRO A 468 4.95 -9.87 13.07
N ASN A 469 4.98 -9.52 14.36
CA ASN A 469 3.94 -9.82 15.33
C ASN A 469 2.60 -9.24 14.88
N GLY A 470 1.51 -9.91 15.19
CA GLY A 470 0.19 -9.51 14.70
C GLY A 470 -0.94 -9.64 15.69
N LEU A 471 -2.01 -8.90 15.43
CA LEU A 471 -3.26 -8.94 16.17
C LEU A 471 -4.44 -9.11 15.19
N ILE A 472 -5.38 -9.99 15.53
CA ILE A 472 -6.67 -10.13 14.85
C ILE A 472 -7.76 -9.76 15.84
N LEU A 473 -8.41 -8.63 15.60
CA LEU A 473 -9.38 -8.02 16.52
C LEU A 473 -10.75 -7.91 15.89
N GLY A 474 -11.82 -8.22 16.65
CA GLY A 474 -13.18 -8.08 16.14
C GLY A 474 -14.24 -8.65 17.08
N THR A 475 -15.48 -8.23 16.91
CA THR A 475 -16.62 -8.76 17.63
C THR A 475 -16.89 -10.24 17.31
N PRO A 476 -17.65 -10.96 18.15
CA PRO A 476 -18.13 -12.29 17.80
C PRO A 476 -18.85 -12.29 16.44
N GLY A 477 -18.61 -13.31 15.62
CA GLY A 477 -19.21 -13.43 14.29
C GLY A 477 -18.65 -12.53 13.20
N SER A 478 -17.63 -11.69 13.48
CA SER A 478 -16.98 -10.83 12.48
C SER A 478 -16.03 -11.57 11.53
N GLY A 479 -15.72 -12.84 11.81
CA GLY A 479 -14.85 -13.68 10.96
C GLY A 479 -13.41 -13.84 11.46
N LYS A 480 -13.08 -13.54 12.73
CA LYS A 480 -11.72 -13.67 13.30
C LYS A 480 -11.10 -15.04 13.10
N SER A 481 -11.75 -16.08 13.62
CA SER A 481 -11.24 -17.46 13.56
C SER A 481 -11.12 -17.94 12.10
N PHE A 482 -12.05 -17.53 11.22
CA PHE A 482 -11.99 -17.82 9.78
C PHE A 482 -10.75 -17.18 9.15
N SER A 483 -10.51 -15.88 9.42
CA SER A 483 -9.35 -15.15 8.88
C SER A 483 -8.02 -15.73 9.38
N ALA A 484 -7.95 -16.14 10.64
CA ALA A 484 -6.78 -16.84 11.19
C ALA A 484 -6.55 -18.19 10.51
N LYS A 485 -7.59 -19.01 10.35
CA LYS A 485 -7.51 -20.31 9.65
C LYS A 485 -7.10 -20.15 8.19
N ARG A 486 -7.59 -19.10 7.49
CA ARG A 486 -7.16 -18.79 6.12
C ARG A 486 -5.67 -18.43 6.07
N GLU A 487 -5.17 -17.60 6.99
CA GLU A 487 -3.75 -17.26 7.07
C GLU A 487 -2.89 -18.51 7.34
N MET A 488 -3.32 -19.37 8.30
CA MET A 488 -2.65 -20.64 8.60
C MET A 488 -2.59 -21.56 7.38
N THR A 489 -3.72 -21.75 6.68
CA THR A 489 -3.80 -22.55 5.46
C THR A 489 -2.84 -22.03 4.40
N ASN A 490 -2.86 -20.72 4.16
CA ASN A 490 -2.02 -20.07 3.17
C ASN A 490 -0.53 -20.21 3.51
N ALA A 491 -0.16 -19.97 4.78
CA ALA A 491 1.19 -20.16 5.27
C ALA A 491 1.66 -21.62 5.13
N PHE A 492 0.80 -22.59 5.45
CA PHE A 492 1.10 -24.02 5.31
C PHE A 492 1.37 -24.42 3.85
N LEU A 493 0.60 -23.89 2.90
CA LEU A 493 0.70 -24.24 1.48
C LEU A 493 1.89 -23.58 0.77
N ILE A 494 2.28 -22.36 1.19
CA ILE A 494 3.26 -21.52 0.49
C ILE A 494 4.64 -21.53 1.14
N THR A 495 4.70 -21.60 2.50
CA THR A 495 5.95 -21.52 3.25
C THR A 495 6.32 -22.87 3.87
N GLU A 496 7.51 -22.95 4.44
CA GLU A 496 7.94 -24.10 5.28
C GLU A 496 7.80 -23.80 6.78
N ASP A 497 7.18 -22.69 7.17
CA ASP A 497 7.04 -22.28 8.55
C ASP A 497 6.28 -23.31 9.38
N ASP A 498 6.66 -23.46 10.64
CA ASP A 498 5.85 -24.22 11.61
C ASP A 498 4.65 -23.38 12.04
N ILE A 499 3.52 -24.04 12.22
CA ILE A 499 2.27 -23.43 12.62
C ILE A 499 1.81 -24.03 13.94
N ILE A 500 1.68 -23.22 14.96
CA ILE A 500 1.23 -23.65 16.27
C ILE A 500 0.02 -22.82 16.69
N VAL A 501 -1.01 -23.49 17.21
CA VAL A 501 -2.26 -22.87 17.65
C VAL A 501 -2.55 -23.22 19.09
N CYS A 502 -2.84 -22.23 19.92
CA CYS A 502 -3.47 -22.39 21.21
C CYS A 502 -4.98 -22.19 21.03
N ASP A 503 -5.76 -23.25 21.22
CA ASP A 503 -7.18 -23.34 20.93
C ASP A 503 -8.02 -23.56 22.22
N PRO A 504 -8.49 -22.52 22.86
CA PRO A 504 -9.32 -22.64 24.06
C PRO A 504 -10.79 -22.96 23.80
N GLU A 505 -11.23 -22.95 22.53
CA GLU A 505 -12.64 -23.19 22.16
C GLU A 505 -12.84 -24.43 21.25
N ALA A 506 -11.76 -25.13 20.88
CA ALA A 506 -11.75 -26.32 20.01
C ALA A 506 -12.36 -26.06 18.62
N GLU A 507 -11.98 -24.96 18.00
CA GLU A 507 -12.46 -24.54 16.69
C GLU A 507 -11.56 -24.98 15.53
N TYR A 508 -10.28 -25.31 15.78
CA TYR A 508 -9.26 -25.52 14.75
C TYR A 508 -9.08 -26.96 14.31
N TYR A 509 -9.63 -27.92 15.07
CA TYR A 509 -9.47 -29.37 14.83
C TYR A 509 -9.69 -29.79 13.36
N PRO A 510 -10.79 -29.42 12.66
CA PRO A 510 -11.06 -29.91 11.31
C PRO A 510 -9.99 -29.49 10.30
N LEU A 511 -9.51 -28.26 10.41
CA LEU A 511 -8.46 -27.72 9.53
C LEU A 511 -7.11 -28.39 9.78
N VAL A 512 -6.73 -28.52 11.06
CA VAL A 512 -5.45 -29.14 11.46
C VAL A 512 -5.38 -30.59 10.98
N GLN A 513 -6.46 -31.34 11.16
CA GLN A 513 -6.54 -32.72 10.71
C GLN A 513 -6.45 -32.83 9.18
N LYS A 514 -7.14 -31.94 8.43
CA LYS A 514 -7.10 -31.93 6.96
C LYS A 514 -5.70 -31.64 6.41
N LEU A 515 -4.91 -30.83 7.10
CA LEU A 515 -3.53 -30.49 6.73
C LEU A 515 -2.49 -31.45 7.37
N GLY A 516 -2.89 -32.65 7.81
CA GLY A 516 -1.97 -33.63 8.38
C GLY A 516 -1.29 -33.19 9.70
N GLY A 517 -1.85 -32.17 10.35
CA GLY A 517 -1.34 -31.66 11.61
C GLY A 517 -1.76 -32.52 12.83
N GLN A 518 -1.15 -32.21 13.96
CA GLN A 518 -1.40 -32.89 15.21
C GLN A 518 -2.25 -32.04 16.15
N VAL A 519 -3.29 -32.65 16.72
CA VAL A 519 -4.11 -32.05 17.76
C VAL A 519 -3.79 -32.71 19.09
N ILE A 520 -3.27 -31.92 20.02
CA ILE A 520 -2.92 -32.35 21.40
C ILE A 520 -4.03 -31.85 22.32
N ARG A 521 -4.80 -32.76 22.89
CA ARG A 521 -5.92 -32.44 23.78
C ARG A 521 -5.46 -32.47 25.24
N ILE A 522 -5.40 -31.30 25.85
CA ILE A 522 -5.05 -31.15 27.24
C ILE A 522 -6.32 -31.08 28.07
N SER A 523 -6.60 -32.11 28.85
CA SER A 523 -7.76 -32.17 29.71
C SER A 523 -7.50 -33.09 30.92
N PRO A 524 -8.29 -32.97 32.02
CA PRO A 524 -8.14 -33.84 33.19
C PRO A 524 -8.33 -35.32 32.91
N VAL A 525 -8.93 -35.69 31.81
CA VAL A 525 -9.21 -37.08 31.40
C VAL A 525 -8.38 -37.52 30.19
N SER A 526 -7.55 -36.66 29.65
CA SER A 526 -6.69 -36.96 28.51
C SER A 526 -5.48 -37.81 28.93
N THR A 527 -4.96 -38.57 27.98
CA THR A 527 -3.67 -39.27 28.11
C THR A 527 -2.52 -38.46 27.49
N ASP A 528 -2.82 -37.31 26.93
CA ASP A 528 -1.84 -36.41 26.34
C ASP A 528 -1.32 -35.44 27.43
N TYR A 529 -0.03 -35.51 27.71
CA TYR A 529 0.60 -34.72 28.76
C TYR A 529 1.68 -33.81 28.21
N ILE A 530 1.77 -32.62 28.78
CA ILE A 530 2.82 -31.63 28.54
C ILE A 530 3.43 -31.22 29.86
N ASN A 531 4.74 -31.34 29.95
CA ASN A 531 5.48 -30.95 31.12
C ASN A 531 5.78 -29.42 31.10
N PRO A 532 5.29 -28.65 32.09
CA PRO A 532 5.60 -27.23 32.16
C PRO A 532 7.09 -26.95 32.47
N LEU A 533 7.84 -27.95 32.92
CA LEU A 533 9.25 -27.82 33.20
C LEU A 533 10.16 -28.22 32.04
N ASP A 534 9.66 -28.59 30.89
CA ASP A 534 10.48 -28.84 29.72
C ASP A 534 11.32 -27.60 29.32
N ILE A 535 12.60 -27.79 29.02
CA ILE A 535 13.54 -26.73 28.70
C ILE A 535 14.48 -27.17 27.56
N ASN A 536 14.73 -26.26 26.61
CA ASN A 536 15.80 -26.42 25.62
C ASN A 536 17.05 -25.67 26.12
N VAL A 537 18.08 -26.42 26.46
CA VAL A 537 19.33 -25.84 27.01
C VAL A 537 20.33 -25.40 25.94
N ASN A 538 20.13 -25.78 24.67
CA ASN A 538 21.12 -25.67 23.59
C ASN A 538 20.76 -24.58 22.57
N TYR A 539 20.03 -23.52 22.95
CA TYR A 539 19.54 -22.55 21.95
C TYR A 539 20.40 -21.28 21.83
N SER A 540 21.22 -20.94 22.83
CA SER A 540 22.04 -19.71 22.81
C SER A 540 23.29 -19.85 23.67
N GLU A 541 24.39 -19.30 23.21
CA GLU A 541 25.62 -19.13 24.00
C GLU A 541 25.60 -17.83 24.84
N GLU A 542 24.74 -16.87 24.50
CA GLU A 542 24.68 -15.55 25.11
C GLU A 542 23.63 -15.42 26.21
N GLU A 543 22.56 -16.21 26.20
CA GLU A 543 21.46 -16.15 27.14
C GLU A 543 21.35 -17.43 27.96
N ASN A 544 21.12 -17.26 29.27
CA ASN A 544 20.91 -18.41 30.16
C ASN A 544 19.46 -18.91 30.04
N PRO A 545 19.20 -20.12 29.51
CA PRO A 545 17.86 -20.70 29.35
C PRO A 545 17.09 -20.76 30.66
N LEU A 546 17.80 -20.98 31.76
CA LEU A 546 17.19 -21.09 33.08
C LEU A 546 16.57 -19.79 33.60
N THR A 547 17.08 -18.62 33.18
CA THR A 547 16.49 -17.33 33.56
C THR A 547 15.07 -17.17 33.02
N LEU A 548 14.87 -17.43 31.73
CA LEU A 548 13.54 -17.40 31.14
C LEU A 548 12.60 -18.45 31.72
N LYS A 549 13.13 -19.64 31.99
CA LYS A 549 12.36 -20.70 32.61
C LYS A 549 11.96 -20.32 34.02
N SER A 550 12.82 -19.62 34.77
CA SER A 550 12.49 -19.07 36.10
C SER A 550 11.36 -18.05 36.02
N ASP A 551 11.40 -17.13 35.06
CA ASP A 551 10.33 -16.14 34.81
C ASP A 551 9.00 -16.79 34.47
N PHE A 552 9.04 -17.86 33.64
CA PHE A 552 7.86 -18.65 33.33
C PHE A 552 7.28 -19.32 34.60
N ILE A 553 8.14 -19.97 35.42
CA ILE A 553 7.70 -20.66 36.64
C ILE A 553 7.18 -19.65 37.68
N LEU A 554 7.78 -18.47 37.79
CA LEU A 554 7.25 -17.37 38.59
C LEU A 554 5.84 -16.97 38.13
N SER A 555 5.61 -16.81 36.82
CA SER A 555 4.29 -16.50 36.25
C SER A 555 3.28 -17.62 36.52
N MET A 556 3.70 -18.86 36.41
CA MET A 556 2.90 -20.04 36.75
C MET A 556 2.50 -20.07 38.22
N CYS A 557 3.46 -19.86 39.13
CA CYS A 557 3.19 -19.80 40.54
C CYS A 557 2.30 -18.62 40.94
N GLU A 558 2.41 -17.47 40.25
CA GLU A 558 1.51 -16.34 40.47
C GLU A 558 0.06 -16.67 40.11
N LEU A 559 -0.19 -17.38 39.03
CA LEU A 559 -1.53 -17.85 38.71
C LEU A 559 -2.10 -18.84 39.77
N ILE A 560 -1.24 -19.59 40.44
CA ILE A 560 -1.64 -20.62 41.40
C ILE A 560 -1.77 -20.04 42.80
N VAL A 561 -0.84 -19.20 43.24
CA VAL A 561 -0.64 -18.78 44.65
C VAL A 561 -0.93 -17.31 44.89
N GLY A 562 -0.70 -16.45 43.87
CA GLY A 562 -0.55 -15.01 44.05
C GLY A 562 -1.84 -14.26 44.44
N GLY A 563 -3.04 -14.80 44.15
CA GLY A 563 -4.30 -14.13 44.46
C GLY A 563 -4.43 -12.75 43.82
N LYS A 564 -4.99 -11.76 44.56
CA LYS A 564 -5.17 -10.39 44.02
C LYS A 564 -3.92 -9.51 44.14
N ASP A 565 -3.03 -9.83 45.07
CA ASP A 565 -1.86 -8.99 45.38
C ASP A 565 -0.56 -9.51 44.74
N GLY A 566 -0.65 -10.57 43.92
CA GLY A 566 0.48 -11.22 43.24
C GLY A 566 1.42 -11.93 44.26
N LEU A 567 2.59 -12.36 43.75
CA LEU A 567 3.64 -12.98 44.55
C LEU A 567 4.45 -11.92 45.31
N GLN A 568 4.67 -12.15 46.61
CA GLN A 568 5.50 -11.30 47.42
C GLN A 568 7.00 -11.45 47.09
N PRO A 569 7.85 -10.44 47.30
CA PRO A 569 9.28 -10.50 46.97
C PRO A 569 10.02 -11.70 47.55
N VAL A 570 9.69 -12.10 48.79
CA VAL A 570 10.25 -13.27 49.43
C VAL A 570 9.87 -14.55 48.69
N GLU A 571 8.60 -14.67 48.26
CA GLU A 571 8.09 -15.82 47.49
C GLU A 571 8.78 -15.93 46.13
N LYS A 572 8.98 -14.82 45.45
CA LYS A 572 9.72 -14.78 44.16
C LYS A 572 11.15 -15.30 44.32
N THR A 573 11.84 -14.90 45.40
CA THR A 573 13.20 -15.37 45.73
C THR A 573 13.24 -16.86 46.02
N ILE A 574 12.25 -17.38 46.76
CA ILE A 574 12.14 -18.79 47.08
C ILE A 574 11.90 -19.64 45.83
N ILE A 575 11.01 -19.19 44.97
CA ILE A 575 10.71 -19.87 43.71
C ILE A 575 11.95 -19.89 42.80
N ASP A 576 12.62 -18.75 42.54
CA ASP A 576 13.84 -18.70 41.73
C ASP A 576 14.93 -19.64 42.23
N ARG A 577 15.17 -19.63 43.56
CA ARG A 577 16.12 -20.55 44.21
C ARG A 577 15.72 -22.02 43.99
N SER A 578 14.44 -22.33 44.09
CA SER A 578 13.91 -23.68 43.93
C SER A 578 14.03 -24.15 42.45
N VAL A 579 13.79 -23.26 41.52
CA VAL A 579 13.97 -23.54 40.08
C VAL A 579 15.42 -23.90 39.77
N ARG A 580 16.37 -23.12 40.23
CA ARG A 580 17.81 -23.43 40.05
C ARG A 580 18.18 -24.79 40.61
N LYS A 581 17.61 -25.16 41.74
CA LYS A 581 17.88 -26.44 42.39
C LYS A 581 17.23 -27.60 41.66
N VAL A 582 16.01 -27.47 41.16
CA VAL A 582 15.28 -28.52 40.46
C VAL A 582 15.93 -28.93 39.13
N TYR A 583 16.58 -28.01 38.44
CA TYR A 583 17.28 -28.31 37.19
C TYR A 583 18.73 -28.75 37.35
N GLN A 584 19.28 -28.81 38.60
CA GLN A 584 20.70 -29.09 38.84
C GLN A 584 21.14 -30.43 38.24
N ASP A 585 20.35 -31.48 38.46
CA ASP A 585 20.66 -32.83 37.98
C ASP A 585 20.50 -32.96 36.47
N TYR A 586 19.52 -32.31 35.87
CA TYR A 586 19.29 -32.26 34.44
C TYR A 586 20.39 -31.47 33.71
N LEU A 587 20.83 -30.33 34.24
CA LEU A 587 21.89 -29.53 33.62
C LEU A 587 23.26 -30.21 33.70
N ALA A 588 23.47 -31.06 34.71
CA ALA A 588 24.70 -31.86 34.82
C ALA A 588 24.76 -33.00 33.80
N ASP A 589 23.60 -33.60 33.47
CA ASP A 589 23.48 -34.66 32.46
C ASP A 589 22.09 -34.57 31.79
N PRO A 590 21.99 -33.88 30.63
CA PRO A 590 20.72 -33.54 30.00
C PRO A 590 20.11 -34.72 29.24
N VAL A 591 19.60 -35.69 29.96
CA VAL A 591 18.85 -36.84 29.41
C VAL A 591 17.35 -36.68 29.73
N PRO A 592 16.43 -37.17 28.86
CA PRO A 592 14.99 -37.00 29.05
C PRO A 592 14.45 -37.53 30.40
N GLU A 593 15.07 -38.58 30.88
CA GLU A 593 14.68 -39.24 32.13
C GLU A 593 14.96 -38.38 33.38
N LYS A 594 15.88 -37.40 33.27
CA LYS A 594 16.22 -36.47 34.36
C LYS A 594 15.47 -35.14 34.26
N MET A 595 14.65 -34.94 33.18
CA MET A 595 13.83 -33.73 33.05
C MET A 595 12.90 -33.65 34.28
N PRO A 596 12.94 -32.55 35.04
CA PRO A 596 12.10 -32.41 36.21
C PRO A 596 10.61 -32.30 35.85
N ILE A 597 9.73 -32.66 36.79
CA ILE A 597 8.28 -32.46 36.73
C ILE A 597 7.80 -31.60 37.92
N LEU A 598 6.53 -31.22 37.95
CA LEU A 598 5.99 -30.37 39.05
C LEU A 598 6.20 -30.98 40.42
N GLU A 599 6.17 -32.30 40.55
CA GLU A 599 6.41 -32.98 41.81
C GLU A 599 7.83 -32.73 42.33
N ASP A 600 8.84 -32.67 41.48
CA ASP A 600 10.21 -32.34 41.88
C ASP A 600 10.32 -30.94 42.45
N LEU A 601 9.66 -29.94 41.80
CA LEU A 601 9.57 -28.57 42.32
C LEU A 601 8.83 -28.51 43.65
N TYR A 602 7.71 -29.23 43.78
CA TYR A 602 6.95 -29.35 45.04
C TYR A 602 7.80 -29.91 46.15
N ASN A 603 8.52 -31.00 45.92
CA ASN A 603 9.39 -31.65 46.92
C ASN A 603 10.51 -30.72 47.41
N ILE A 604 11.11 -29.94 46.49
CA ILE A 604 12.12 -28.96 46.84
C ILE A 604 11.54 -27.82 47.69
N LEU A 605 10.37 -27.31 47.34
CA LEU A 605 9.67 -26.28 48.12
C LEU A 605 9.29 -26.82 49.52
N ARG A 606 8.78 -28.06 49.58
CA ARG A 606 8.39 -28.73 50.83
C ARG A 606 9.57 -28.99 51.74
N SER A 607 10.77 -29.16 51.23
CA SER A 607 12.00 -29.38 52.00
C SER A 607 12.55 -28.13 52.65
N GLN A 608 12.06 -26.93 52.32
CA GLN A 608 12.51 -25.67 52.86
C GLN A 608 11.76 -25.32 54.16
N SER A 609 12.42 -24.65 55.09
CA SER A 609 11.87 -24.35 56.42
C SER A 609 11.04 -23.05 56.46
N GLU A 610 11.13 -22.20 55.42
CA GLU A 610 10.44 -20.91 55.34
C GLU A 610 8.90 -21.11 55.23
N PRO A 611 8.10 -20.36 56.00
CA PRO A 611 6.64 -20.44 55.96
C PRO A 611 6.06 -20.18 54.57
N GLU A 612 6.68 -19.25 53.82
CA GLU A 612 6.30 -18.88 52.48
C GLU A 612 6.52 -20.05 51.49
N ALA A 613 7.62 -20.80 51.66
CA ALA A 613 7.86 -22.01 50.84
C ALA A 613 6.80 -23.09 51.09
N GLN A 614 6.40 -23.27 52.36
CA GLN A 614 5.33 -24.20 52.76
C GLN A 614 3.98 -23.76 52.21
N ARG A 615 3.70 -22.44 52.17
CA ARG A 615 2.48 -21.88 51.59
C ARG A 615 2.42 -22.17 50.08
N ILE A 616 3.52 -21.93 49.33
CA ILE A 616 3.61 -22.21 47.91
C ILE A 616 3.44 -23.72 47.65
N ALA A 617 4.14 -24.55 48.41
CA ALA A 617 4.03 -26.00 48.25
C ALA A 617 2.59 -26.48 48.50
N THR A 618 1.93 -26.02 49.55
CA THR A 618 0.54 -26.38 49.88
C THR A 618 -0.41 -25.95 48.74
N ALA A 619 -0.20 -24.78 48.13
CA ALA A 619 -1.01 -24.36 46.98
C ALA A 619 -0.75 -25.18 45.69
N LEU A 620 0.47 -25.68 45.52
CA LEU A 620 0.83 -26.58 44.41
C LEU A 620 0.30 -28.01 44.59
N GLU A 621 -0.02 -28.44 45.83
CA GLU A 621 -0.39 -29.82 46.15
C GLU A 621 -1.58 -30.33 45.30
N ILE A 622 -2.58 -29.47 45.00
CA ILE A 622 -3.73 -29.84 44.20
C ILE A 622 -3.34 -30.14 42.72
N TYR A 623 -2.24 -29.53 42.23
CA TYR A 623 -1.71 -29.71 40.88
C TYR A 623 -0.71 -30.88 40.78
N VAL A 624 -0.22 -31.40 41.93
CA VAL A 624 0.75 -32.50 41.99
C VAL A 624 0.05 -33.79 42.37
N HIS A 625 -0.64 -33.79 43.50
CA HIS A 625 -1.27 -34.98 44.06
C HIS A 625 -2.80 -34.93 44.06
N GLY A 626 -3.38 -33.78 43.71
CA GLY A 626 -4.83 -33.58 43.71
C GLY A 626 -5.48 -33.79 42.35
N SER A 627 -6.73 -33.33 42.24
CA SER A 627 -7.58 -33.51 41.06
C SER A 627 -7.17 -32.69 39.82
N LEU A 628 -6.18 -31.78 39.94
CA LEU A 628 -5.71 -30.93 38.86
C LEU A 628 -4.30 -31.31 38.37
N ASN A 629 -3.90 -32.56 38.51
CA ASN A 629 -2.55 -33.04 38.27
C ASN A 629 -2.17 -33.26 36.77
N VAL A 630 -2.99 -32.78 35.85
CA VAL A 630 -2.79 -32.94 34.38
C VAL A 630 -1.41 -32.46 33.91
N PHE A 631 -0.79 -31.51 34.59
CA PHE A 631 0.55 -30.99 34.29
C PHE A 631 1.69 -31.59 35.10
N ASN A 632 1.42 -32.58 35.92
CA ASN A 632 2.45 -33.28 36.71
C ASN A 632 2.89 -34.58 36.02
N HIS A 633 3.16 -34.54 34.76
CA HIS A 633 3.61 -35.66 33.94
C HIS A 633 4.69 -35.23 32.98
N ARG A 634 5.55 -36.14 32.54
CA ARG A 634 6.49 -35.91 31.43
C ARG A 634 5.73 -35.80 30.15
N THR A 635 6.25 -34.99 29.23
CA THR A 635 5.67 -34.85 27.89
C THR A 635 5.73 -36.19 27.17
N ASN A 636 4.59 -36.68 26.71
CA ASN A 636 4.44 -37.97 26.02
C ASN A 636 3.88 -37.86 24.59
N VAL A 637 3.68 -36.62 24.12
CA VAL A 637 3.15 -36.30 22.80
C VAL A 637 4.25 -35.84 21.87
N ASP A 638 4.12 -36.13 20.57
CA ASP A 638 5.03 -35.56 19.58
C ASP A 638 4.68 -34.12 19.29
N VAL A 639 5.50 -33.19 19.74
CA VAL A 639 5.35 -31.76 19.53
C VAL A 639 6.10 -31.29 18.28
N ASN A 640 6.67 -32.20 17.45
CA ASN A 640 7.53 -31.87 16.31
C ASN A 640 6.80 -31.76 14.97
N ASN A 641 5.49 -32.05 14.91
CA ASN A 641 4.71 -31.86 13.70
C ASN A 641 4.76 -30.39 13.26
N ARG A 642 4.75 -30.17 11.94
CA ARG A 642 4.78 -28.84 11.35
C ARG A 642 3.54 -28.01 11.69
N PHE A 643 2.37 -28.64 11.89
CA PHE A 643 1.15 -28.01 12.29
C PHE A 643 0.62 -28.63 13.58
N VAL A 644 0.73 -27.92 14.69
CA VAL A 644 0.31 -28.39 16.03
C VAL A 644 -0.81 -27.49 16.57
N CYS A 645 -1.87 -28.12 17.05
CA CYS A 645 -2.96 -27.45 17.75
C CYS A 645 -3.07 -27.98 19.19
N TYR A 646 -2.95 -27.10 20.16
CA TYR A 646 -3.20 -27.41 21.57
C TYR A 646 -4.65 -27.09 21.90
N ASP A 647 -5.50 -28.12 21.91
CA ASP A 647 -6.90 -28.02 22.34
C ASP A 647 -6.98 -28.06 23.89
N ILE A 648 -7.30 -26.90 24.46
CA ILE A 648 -7.41 -26.72 25.92
C ILE A 648 -8.85 -26.41 26.36
N LYS A 649 -9.84 -26.68 25.53
CA LYS A 649 -11.26 -26.38 25.79
C LYS A 649 -11.78 -27.04 27.08
N GLN A 650 -11.39 -28.29 27.31
CA GLN A 650 -11.85 -29.08 28.44
C GLN A 650 -11.14 -28.74 29.76
N LEU A 651 -10.12 -27.88 29.73
CA LEU A 651 -9.57 -27.32 30.95
C LEU A 651 -10.59 -26.38 31.61
N GLY A 652 -10.97 -26.63 32.84
CA GLY A 652 -11.83 -25.73 33.60
C GLY A 652 -11.25 -24.30 33.75
N LYS A 653 -12.06 -23.34 34.17
CA LYS A 653 -11.66 -21.92 34.22
C LYS A 653 -10.33 -21.66 34.94
N GLN A 654 -10.02 -22.44 36.00
CA GLN A 654 -8.77 -22.32 36.77
C GLN A 654 -7.55 -22.78 35.97
N LEU A 655 -7.68 -23.88 35.22
CA LEU A 655 -6.58 -24.47 34.43
C LEU A 655 -6.41 -23.83 33.05
N LYS A 656 -7.44 -23.17 32.51
CA LYS A 656 -7.40 -22.62 31.13
C LYS A 656 -6.27 -21.59 30.98
N LYS A 657 -6.15 -20.63 31.90
CA LYS A 657 -5.07 -19.62 31.88
C LYS A 657 -3.69 -20.28 32.04
N LEU A 658 -3.59 -21.23 32.95
CA LEU A 658 -2.36 -22.00 33.20
C LEU A 658 -1.98 -22.80 31.93
N GLY A 659 -2.93 -23.46 31.29
CA GLY A 659 -2.73 -24.18 30.04
C GLY A 659 -2.23 -23.27 28.91
N MET A 660 -2.83 -22.08 28.75
CA MET A 660 -2.36 -21.09 27.76
C MET A 660 -0.91 -20.65 28.04
N LEU A 661 -0.56 -20.40 29.30
CA LEU A 661 0.79 -20.02 29.69
C LEU A 661 1.80 -21.13 29.40
N ILE A 662 1.44 -22.39 29.70
CA ILE A 662 2.29 -23.57 29.41
C ILE A 662 2.47 -23.75 27.89
N VAL A 663 1.40 -23.62 27.10
CA VAL A 663 1.50 -23.68 25.65
C VAL A 663 2.42 -22.59 25.11
N GLN A 664 2.34 -21.37 25.63
CA GLN A 664 3.23 -20.26 25.24
C GLN A 664 4.70 -20.57 25.50
N ASP A 665 5.02 -21.21 26.62
CA ASP A 665 6.39 -21.65 26.95
C ASP A 665 6.86 -22.79 26.02
N GLN A 666 6.00 -23.74 25.68
CA GLN A 666 6.30 -24.81 24.71
C GLN A 666 6.56 -24.24 23.31
N VAL A 667 5.78 -23.24 22.90
CA VAL A 667 6.02 -22.53 21.63
C VAL A 667 7.36 -21.82 21.65
N TRP A 668 7.75 -21.20 22.77
CA TRP A 668 9.08 -20.60 22.92
C TRP A 668 10.20 -21.65 22.71
N ASN A 669 10.09 -22.83 23.31
CA ASN A 669 11.03 -23.92 23.09
C ASN A 669 11.10 -24.29 21.60
N ARG A 670 9.96 -24.33 20.89
CA ARG A 670 9.91 -24.64 19.46
C ARG A 670 10.59 -23.53 18.61
N VAL A 671 10.34 -22.27 18.92
CA VAL A 671 10.98 -21.12 18.25
C VAL A 671 12.51 -21.19 18.37
N THR A 672 13.01 -21.55 19.56
CA THR A 672 14.46 -21.68 19.79
C THR A 672 15.09 -22.81 18.97
N ILE A 673 14.39 -23.94 18.81
CA ILE A 673 14.83 -25.08 17.99
C ILE A 673 14.83 -24.66 16.49
N ASN A 674 13.74 -24.05 16.01
CA ASN A 674 13.56 -23.68 14.62
C ASN A 674 14.54 -22.59 14.18
N ARG A 675 14.94 -21.68 15.07
CA ARG A 675 15.97 -20.68 14.77
C ARG A 675 17.28 -21.32 14.29
N ALA A 676 17.70 -22.39 14.94
CA ALA A 676 18.91 -23.13 14.53
C ALA A 676 18.80 -23.72 13.11
N GLN A 677 17.58 -23.96 12.64
CA GLN A 677 17.26 -24.48 11.32
C GLN A 677 16.92 -23.38 10.30
N HIS A 678 16.99 -22.09 10.67
CA HIS A 678 16.56 -20.93 9.87
C HIS A 678 15.09 -21.00 9.46
N LYS A 679 14.24 -21.62 10.26
CA LYS A 679 12.82 -21.84 10.03
C LYS A 679 12.00 -20.92 10.92
N ALA A 680 10.99 -20.25 10.36
CA ALA A 680 10.09 -19.41 11.16
C ALA A 680 9.01 -20.25 11.86
N THR A 681 8.49 -19.73 12.97
CA THR A 681 7.39 -20.33 13.73
C THR A 681 6.25 -19.34 13.86
N ARG A 682 5.10 -19.67 13.28
CA ARG A 682 3.87 -18.90 13.41
C ARG A 682 3.07 -19.42 14.60
N TYR A 683 2.80 -18.53 15.55
CA TYR A 683 2.05 -18.89 16.74
C TYR A 683 0.75 -18.11 16.82
N TYR A 684 -0.38 -18.80 16.79
CA TYR A 684 -1.71 -18.21 16.90
C TYR A 684 -2.30 -18.51 18.26
N MET A 685 -2.68 -17.47 18.98
CA MET A 685 -3.21 -17.55 20.32
C MET A 685 -4.64 -17.00 20.34
N ASP A 686 -5.61 -17.90 20.39
CA ASP A 686 -7.01 -17.48 20.48
C ASP A 686 -7.35 -17.09 21.93
N GLU A 687 -8.33 -16.19 22.09
CA GLU A 687 -8.72 -15.56 23.36
C GLU A 687 -7.52 -14.98 24.14
N PHE A 688 -6.59 -14.35 23.43
CA PHE A 688 -5.32 -13.83 23.97
C PHE A 688 -5.49 -12.93 25.20
N HIS A 689 -6.59 -12.20 25.31
CA HIS A 689 -6.89 -11.34 26.46
C HIS A 689 -6.89 -12.07 27.81
N LEU A 690 -7.07 -13.39 27.81
CA LEU A 690 -7.08 -14.18 29.05
C LEU A 690 -5.70 -14.18 29.75
N LEU A 691 -4.61 -14.12 29.01
CA LEU A 691 -3.24 -14.06 29.54
C LEU A 691 -2.85 -12.66 30.05
N LEU A 692 -3.61 -11.64 29.69
CA LEU A 692 -3.24 -10.25 29.96
C LEU A 692 -3.95 -9.67 31.17
N LYS A 693 -4.72 -10.48 31.92
CA LYS A 693 -5.48 -10.01 33.10
C LYS A 693 -4.65 -9.92 34.38
N GLU A 694 -3.63 -10.76 34.49
CA GLU A 694 -2.74 -10.80 35.64
C GLU A 694 -1.39 -10.13 35.32
N GLU A 695 -0.86 -9.29 36.15
CA GLU A 695 0.32 -8.45 35.91
C GLU A 695 1.55 -9.25 35.48
N GLN A 696 1.90 -10.30 36.22
CA GLN A 696 3.09 -11.09 35.94
C GLN A 696 2.95 -11.91 34.64
N THR A 697 1.77 -12.45 34.42
CA THR A 697 1.47 -13.21 33.18
C THR A 697 1.47 -12.29 31.96
N ALA A 698 0.94 -11.07 32.11
CA ALA A 698 1.00 -10.05 31.07
C ALA A 698 2.46 -9.64 30.78
N ALA A 699 3.27 -9.39 31.83
CA ALA A 699 4.68 -9.05 31.69
C ALA A 699 5.47 -10.16 30.98
N TYR A 700 5.26 -11.43 31.36
CA TYR A 700 5.87 -12.57 30.66
C TYR A 700 5.44 -12.66 29.20
N SER A 701 4.15 -12.50 28.92
CA SER A 701 3.64 -12.53 27.54
C SER A 701 4.21 -11.40 26.69
N VAL A 702 4.36 -10.19 27.23
CA VAL A 702 4.99 -9.05 26.54
C VAL A 702 6.47 -9.32 26.27
N GLU A 703 7.18 -9.89 27.23
CA GLU A 703 8.61 -10.22 27.05
C GLU A 703 8.80 -11.26 25.95
N ILE A 704 8.03 -12.34 25.98
CA ILE A 704 8.05 -13.36 24.91
C ILE A 704 7.68 -12.75 23.56
N TRP A 705 6.67 -11.86 23.50
CA TRP A 705 6.26 -11.17 22.27
C TRP A 705 7.39 -10.34 21.64
N LYS A 706 8.17 -9.64 22.46
CA LYS A 706 9.36 -8.90 22.02
C LYS A 706 10.49 -9.83 21.54
N ARG A 707 10.67 -10.97 22.22
CA ARG A 707 11.72 -11.93 21.89
C ARG A 707 11.43 -12.69 20.61
N PHE A 708 10.19 -13.06 20.34
CA PHE A 708 9.78 -13.78 19.11
C PHE A 708 10.34 -13.11 17.84
N ARG A 709 10.26 -11.79 17.77
CA ARG A 709 10.82 -11.03 16.65
C ARG A 709 12.29 -11.34 16.36
N LYS A 710 13.12 -11.43 17.40
CA LYS A 710 14.58 -11.68 17.25
C LYS A 710 14.89 -13.13 16.91
N TRP A 711 13.94 -14.02 17.19
CA TRP A 711 14.16 -15.47 17.14
C TRP A 711 13.41 -16.16 15.98
N GLY A 712 12.78 -15.38 15.07
CA GLY A 712 12.05 -15.93 13.93
C GLY A 712 10.64 -16.43 14.28
N GLY A 713 10.13 -16.06 15.46
CA GLY A 713 8.74 -16.29 15.85
C GLY A 713 7.83 -15.20 15.28
N ILE A 714 6.62 -15.56 14.87
CA ILE A 714 5.57 -14.67 14.35
C ILE A 714 4.30 -14.91 15.17
N PRO A 715 4.20 -14.31 16.37
CA PRO A 715 3.01 -14.46 17.20
C PRO A 715 1.84 -13.66 16.67
N THR A 716 0.64 -14.19 16.85
CA THR A 716 -0.63 -13.57 16.45
C THR A 716 -1.65 -13.75 17.57
N GLY A 717 -2.00 -12.65 18.25
CA GLY A 717 -3.05 -12.62 19.25
C GLY A 717 -4.42 -12.41 18.62
N ILE A 718 -5.37 -13.30 18.94
CA ILE A 718 -6.74 -13.22 18.45
C ILE A 718 -7.64 -12.92 19.65
N THR A 719 -8.45 -11.86 19.57
CA THR A 719 -9.35 -11.53 20.65
C THR A 719 -10.55 -10.69 20.22
N GLN A 720 -11.62 -10.79 20.97
CA GLN A 720 -12.82 -9.98 20.85
C GLN A 720 -12.89 -8.84 21.88
N ASN A 721 -12.05 -8.87 22.90
CA ASN A 721 -12.09 -7.93 24.03
C ASN A 721 -10.93 -6.94 23.98
N VAL A 722 -11.16 -5.83 23.32
CA VAL A 722 -10.16 -4.77 23.14
C VAL A 722 -9.94 -3.97 24.42
N LYS A 723 -10.97 -3.80 25.26
CA LYS A 723 -10.84 -3.06 26.52
C LYS A 723 -9.85 -3.71 27.45
N ASP A 724 -9.89 -5.03 27.55
CA ASP A 724 -8.94 -5.78 28.38
C ASP A 724 -7.51 -5.66 27.81
N LEU A 725 -7.36 -5.54 26.46
CA LEU A 725 -6.07 -5.32 25.82
C LEU A 725 -5.46 -3.94 26.12
N LEU A 726 -6.26 -2.92 26.34
CA LEU A 726 -5.79 -1.53 26.53
C LEU A 726 -5.87 -1.08 27.99
N ALA A 727 -6.10 -2.01 28.93
CA ALA A 727 -6.26 -1.71 30.35
C ALA A 727 -4.94 -1.48 31.08
N SER A 728 -3.80 -1.93 30.55
CA SER A 728 -2.49 -1.77 31.19
C SER A 728 -1.44 -1.23 30.21
N ARG A 729 -0.43 -0.56 30.77
CA ARG A 729 0.72 -0.03 30.00
C ARG A 729 1.57 -1.13 29.37
N GLU A 730 1.63 -2.30 29.97
CA GLU A 730 2.32 -3.48 29.42
C GLU A 730 1.69 -3.89 28.08
N ILE A 731 0.38 -3.72 27.95
CA ILE A 731 -0.37 -4.14 26.77
C ILE A 731 -0.25 -3.13 25.63
N GLU A 732 -0.10 -1.83 25.91
CA GLU A 732 0.27 -0.84 24.89
C GLU A 732 1.56 -1.28 24.18
N ASN A 733 2.51 -1.87 24.89
CA ASN A 733 3.73 -2.42 24.31
C ASN A 733 3.48 -3.55 23.28
N ILE A 734 2.40 -4.33 23.39
CA ILE A 734 2.05 -5.37 22.39
C ILE A 734 1.61 -4.71 21.09
N PHE A 735 0.80 -3.65 21.16
CA PHE A 735 0.41 -2.89 19.98
C PHE A 735 1.62 -2.23 19.30
N GLU A 736 2.50 -1.58 20.08
CA GLU A 736 3.72 -0.95 19.57
C GLU A 736 4.71 -1.94 18.93
N ASN A 737 4.67 -3.20 19.37
CA ASN A 737 5.49 -4.29 18.83
C ASN A 737 4.74 -5.20 17.86
N SER A 738 3.64 -4.72 17.25
CA SER A 738 2.84 -5.46 16.26
C SER A 738 2.59 -4.57 15.05
N ASP A 739 3.40 -4.76 14.00
CA ASP A 739 3.24 -4.00 12.76
C ASP A 739 2.13 -4.57 11.86
N PHE A 740 1.51 -5.68 12.26
CA PHE A 740 0.39 -6.29 11.56
C PHE A 740 -0.86 -6.29 12.43
N VAL A 741 -1.92 -5.59 12.01
CA VAL A 741 -3.22 -5.63 12.70
C VAL A 741 -4.33 -5.88 11.67
N TYR A 742 -5.09 -6.94 11.90
CA TYR A 742 -6.26 -7.28 11.11
C TYR A 742 -7.51 -6.95 11.92
N LEU A 743 -8.11 -5.82 11.60
CA LEU A 743 -9.18 -5.20 12.38
C LEU A 743 -10.51 -5.38 11.68
N LEU A 744 -11.34 -6.25 12.21
CA LEU A 744 -12.71 -6.55 11.75
C LEU A 744 -13.72 -5.63 12.45
N ASN A 745 -15.02 -5.88 12.27
CA ASN A 745 -16.10 -5.12 12.91
C ASN A 745 -15.89 -4.98 14.42
N GLN A 746 -16.12 -3.78 14.97
CA GLN A 746 -15.89 -3.44 16.37
C GLN A 746 -17.15 -2.95 17.07
N ALA A 747 -17.30 -3.26 18.37
CA ALA A 747 -18.35 -2.69 19.21
C ALA A 747 -18.16 -1.17 19.37
N SER A 748 -19.26 -0.44 19.58
CA SER A 748 -19.24 1.03 19.62
C SER A 748 -18.29 1.62 20.67
N GLY A 749 -18.17 0.96 21.83
CA GLY A 749 -17.26 1.40 22.90
C GLY A 749 -15.78 1.17 22.58
N ASP A 750 -15.46 0.11 21.87
CA ASP A 750 -14.10 -0.27 21.55
C ASP A 750 -13.55 0.52 20.37
N ARG A 751 -14.42 0.95 19.44
CA ARG A 751 -14.05 1.76 18.27
C ARG A 751 -13.35 3.06 18.62
N GLN A 752 -13.88 3.80 19.61
CA GLN A 752 -13.28 5.08 20.02
C GLN A 752 -11.88 4.89 20.62
N ILE A 753 -11.72 3.85 21.43
CA ILE A 753 -10.45 3.52 22.07
C ILE A 753 -9.43 3.10 21.02
N LEU A 754 -9.82 2.19 20.13
CA LEU A 754 -8.96 1.72 19.02
C LEU A 754 -8.61 2.84 18.05
N SER A 755 -9.58 3.70 17.70
CA SER A 755 -9.32 4.82 16.79
C SER A 755 -8.28 5.78 17.34
N LYS A 756 -8.27 5.99 18.65
CA LYS A 756 -7.24 6.80 19.30
C LYS A 756 -5.90 6.07 19.38
N ALA A 757 -5.90 4.79 19.79
CA ALA A 757 -4.68 4.00 19.96
C ALA A 757 -3.96 3.72 18.65
N LEU A 758 -4.70 3.46 17.56
CA LEU A 758 -4.19 3.13 16.24
C LEU A 758 -4.23 4.30 15.24
N ASN A 759 -4.58 5.48 15.70
CA ASN A 759 -4.68 6.69 14.87
C ASN A 759 -5.58 6.51 13.63
N ILE A 760 -6.75 5.87 13.82
CA ILE A 760 -7.71 5.58 12.74
C ILE A 760 -8.52 6.83 12.42
N SER A 761 -8.56 7.24 11.14
CA SER A 761 -9.34 8.39 10.69
C SER A 761 -10.87 8.12 10.74
N PRO A 762 -11.71 9.16 10.80
CA PRO A 762 -13.16 9.00 10.70
C PRO A 762 -13.62 8.27 9.42
N SER A 763 -12.91 8.47 8.31
CA SER A 763 -13.19 7.78 7.04
C SER A 763 -12.87 6.28 7.12
N GLN A 764 -11.79 5.91 7.80
CA GLN A 764 -11.40 4.52 8.04
C GLN A 764 -12.34 3.84 9.04
N GLN A 765 -12.85 4.54 10.06
CA GLN A 765 -13.79 4.00 11.04
C GLN A 765 -15.03 3.39 10.38
N ASN A 766 -15.46 3.89 9.23
CA ASN A 766 -16.63 3.35 8.51
C ASN A 766 -16.46 1.87 8.15
N TYR A 767 -15.22 1.43 7.90
CA TYR A 767 -14.92 0.04 7.52
C TYR A 767 -14.89 -0.94 8.70
N ILE A 768 -14.93 -0.45 9.92
CA ILE A 768 -15.02 -1.26 11.16
C ILE A 768 -16.32 -1.00 11.92
N THR A 769 -17.25 -0.26 11.31
CA THR A 769 -18.53 0.13 11.88
C THR A 769 -19.64 -0.52 11.08
N ASN A 770 -20.39 -1.47 11.67
CA ASN A 770 -21.47 -2.20 11.01
C ASN A 770 -21.02 -2.88 9.69
N SER A 771 -19.75 -3.26 9.60
CA SER A 771 -19.22 -4.02 8.49
C SER A 771 -19.68 -5.48 8.54
N ASN A 772 -19.76 -6.12 7.37
CA ASN A 772 -20.06 -7.54 7.28
C ASN A 772 -18.92 -8.40 7.81
N ALA A 773 -19.19 -9.69 8.02
CA ALA A 773 -18.13 -10.64 8.34
C ALA A 773 -17.11 -10.68 7.20
N GLY A 774 -15.81 -10.60 7.53
CA GLY A 774 -14.73 -10.55 6.55
C GLY A 774 -14.44 -9.16 5.98
N GLU A 775 -15.03 -8.08 6.50
CA GLU A 775 -14.72 -6.71 6.12
C GLU A 775 -14.06 -5.96 7.27
N GLY A 776 -13.10 -5.07 6.96
CA GLY A 776 -12.38 -4.34 7.98
C GLY A 776 -11.19 -3.52 7.47
N LEU A 777 -10.20 -3.33 8.34
CA LEU A 777 -8.95 -2.63 8.06
C LEU A 777 -7.76 -3.56 8.30
N ILE A 778 -6.83 -3.60 7.37
CA ILE A 778 -5.52 -4.25 7.53
C ILE A 778 -4.44 -3.19 7.70
N PHE A 779 -3.65 -3.35 8.76
CA PHE A 779 -2.45 -2.57 9.03
C PHE A 779 -1.25 -3.41 8.64
N TYR A 780 -0.38 -2.85 7.83
CA TYR A 780 0.89 -3.44 7.44
C TYR A 780 1.99 -2.39 7.56
N GLY A 781 2.67 -2.38 8.70
CA GLY A 781 3.53 -1.28 9.11
C GLY A 781 2.73 0.02 9.23
N SER A 782 3.15 1.06 8.53
CA SER A 782 2.45 2.36 8.49
C SER A 782 1.28 2.42 7.50
N THR A 783 1.05 1.36 6.73
CA THR A 783 0.02 1.31 5.70
C THR A 783 -1.29 0.77 6.26
N ILE A 784 -2.39 1.51 6.09
CA ILE A 784 -3.74 1.09 6.50
C ILE A 784 -4.62 1.00 5.26
N VAL A 785 -5.13 -0.19 4.98
CA VAL A 785 -5.96 -0.47 3.80
C VAL A 785 -7.29 -1.10 4.23
N PRO A 786 -8.43 -0.61 3.74
CA PRO A 786 -9.70 -1.31 3.95
C PRO A 786 -9.75 -2.56 3.08
N PHE A 787 -10.22 -3.65 3.66
CA PHE A 787 -10.30 -4.92 2.95
C PHE A 787 -11.70 -5.53 2.98
N LYS A 788 -11.94 -6.38 2.00
CA LYS A 788 -13.08 -7.27 1.92
C LYS A 788 -12.60 -8.67 1.58
N ASP A 789 -12.88 -9.62 2.44
CA ASP A 789 -12.58 -11.04 2.25
C ASP A 789 -13.89 -11.81 1.99
N ASP A 790 -14.21 -11.95 0.73
CA ASP A 790 -15.38 -12.71 0.26
C ASP A 790 -14.92 -14.09 -0.25
N PHE A 791 -14.54 -14.96 0.70
CA PHE A 791 -14.06 -16.31 0.38
C PHE A 791 -15.21 -17.17 -0.16
N PRO A 792 -15.04 -17.90 -1.28
CA PRO A 792 -16.09 -18.70 -1.89
C PRO A 792 -16.61 -19.81 -0.95
N LYS A 793 -17.92 -19.82 -0.71
CA LYS A 793 -18.55 -20.76 0.23
C LYS A 793 -18.74 -22.16 -0.33
N ASP A 794 -18.61 -22.33 -1.63
CA ASP A 794 -18.73 -23.58 -2.37
C ASP A 794 -17.48 -24.44 -2.35
N THR A 795 -16.36 -23.90 -1.82
CA THR A 795 -15.09 -24.62 -1.71
C THR A 795 -15.06 -25.57 -0.51
N MET A 796 -14.30 -26.67 -0.63
CA MET A 796 -14.06 -27.56 0.50
C MET A 796 -13.25 -26.86 1.60
N LEU A 797 -12.29 -26.01 1.23
CA LEU A 797 -11.52 -25.21 2.18
C LEU A 797 -12.41 -24.32 3.06
N TYR A 798 -13.46 -23.70 2.48
CA TYR A 798 -14.40 -22.91 3.27
C TYR A 798 -15.03 -23.75 4.40
N ARG A 799 -15.40 -25.00 4.11
CA ARG A 799 -16.04 -25.91 5.08
C ARG A 799 -15.11 -26.32 6.22
N TYR A 800 -13.81 -26.41 5.98
CA TYR A 800 -12.82 -26.67 7.04
C TYR A 800 -12.49 -25.42 7.87
N MET A 801 -12.65 -24.24 7.28
CA MET A 801 -12.32 -22.99 7.94
C MET A 801 -13.49 -22.34 8.68
N THR A 802 -14.75 -22.59 8.24
CA THR A 802 -15.93 -22.00 8.89
C THR A 802 -16.11 -22.52 10.31
N THR A 803 -16.61 -21.65 11.20
CA THR A 803 -16.99 -21.99 12.59
C THR A 803 -18.51 -22.04 12.78
N LYS A 804 -19.26 -21.80 11.70
CA LYS A 804 -20.74 -21.83 11.77
C LYS A 804 -21.22 -23.29 11.74
N PRO A 805 -21.98 -23.74 12.76
CA PRO A 805 -22.43 -25.12 12.87
C PRO A 805 -23.22 -25.64 11.65
N GLU A 806 -23.95 -24.72 10.99
CA GLU A 806 -24.77 -25.02 9.82
C GLU A 806 -23.96 -25.24 8.53
N GLU A 807 -22.75 -24.69 8.49
CA GLU A 807 -21.85 -24.70 7.32
C GLU A 807 -20.68 -25.67 7.50
N THR A 808 -20.46 -26.22 8.73
CA THR A 808 -19.41 -27.20 9.00
C THR A 808 -19.76 -28.56 8.42
N LEU A 809 -18.75 -29.31 7.98
CA LEU A 809 -18.95 -30.73 7.63
C LEU A 809 -19.48 -31.46 8.88
N GLN A 810 -20.68 -32.04 8.78
CA GLN A 810 -21.13 -33.02 9.75
C GLN A 810 -20.21 -34.24 9.59
N ASN A 811 -19.53 -34.63 10.68
CA ASN A 811 -18.66 -35.83 10.74
C ASN A 811 -19.42 -37.08 10.40
#